data_c9aed6cbe19a580aadad2e9908f80180
#
_entry.id   c9aed6cbe19a580aadad2e9908f80180
#
_cell.length_a   1.000
_cell.length_b   1.000
_cell.length_c   1.000
_cell.angle_alpha   90.00
_cell.angle_beta   90.00
_cell.angle_gamma   90.00
#
_symmetry.space_group_name_H-M   'P 1'
#
loop_
_entity.id
_entity.type
_entity.pdbx_description
1 polymer ?
#
loop_
_entity_poly.entity_id
_entity_poly.type
_entity_poly.pdbx_seq_one_letter_code
_entity_poly.pdbx_strand_id
1 'polypeptide(L)'
;MELLAPAGTFGCVKAAVNSGADAVYFAGQGFGARSFAGNLTDEEIFYAVDFCHLRGARAYITVNTLVYDREFGELEKFVKTITKAGADGVIVQDLGVMRFIKQVSPDIELHASTQMTVHSLGGVKKLENEGVSRVVLSRELSAAEIEFITKNASAETEVFVHGAMCMSYSGQCLMSSVIGGRSGNRGKCAQPCRLPYSADGRDEKFYLSLKDMSLARHLGRLAEMGVASLKIEGRMKGEGYVTAVVSAYRRLIDEKRQPKKCETEELNRVFYRGGLTDGYFTDKKGVDMFAFDKPDNPYLKNGSDIRSEVSERKQPINIYAEIFEGEPPLIKMECGDISVCVIGDAAAEHASKRPLSAEDVKMRLCKMGDTAFSAENAEIKIKGEPFLAVSQINELRRRAAAQLEEKILLPYRNKRIKEPPKPLTKERAERNAVYTCSVLTIGQFEAARKYKFDRIYIPVNIAEQNADRLTEDKERIVLSLPVIVRGDERGKIRDSLLRLRSMGFDKAEISTLDGFELADGFQVYASHRMNITNSLAFNKLCEMGVGCCCLSPELNIGIMRGIIKNAVCEVIAYGRIPLMITENCILKNIGKCPCKNGGYVTDRKGTKFPIVKDGDKCRSVVLNSVPLYMADKSEELDKIGADYLRLMFTTEDRKRVGEVCDAYLNGSAPNNLDFTRLRMFKSAAE
;
A
#
# COMPACT_ATOMS: atom_id res chain seq x y z
N MET A 1 -0.48 19.12 -8.57
CA MET A 1 0.00 18.19 -7.51
C MET A 1 -1.13 17.98 -6.52
N GLU A 2 -1.66 16.76 -6.43
CA GLU A 2 -2.82 16.37 -5.62
C GLU A 2 -2.42 16.20 -4.14
N LEU A 3 -3.21 16.69 -3.21
CA LEU A 3 -3.09 16.41 -1.77
C LEU A 3 -4.08 15.32 -1.39
N LEU A 4 -3.56 14.12 -1.11
CA LEU A 4 -4.34 12.91 -0.80
C LEU A 4 -4.40 12.67 0.71
N ALA A 5 -5.58 12.82 1.30
CA ALA A 5 -5.82 12.73 2.73
C ALA A 5 -6.38 11.36 3.15
N PRO A 6 -6.02 10.85 4.36
CA PRO A 6 -6.57 9.62 4.90
C PRO A 6 -7.93 9.84 5.56
N ALA A 7 -8.84 8.87 5.46
CA ALA A 7 -10.04 8.83 6.27
C ALA A 7 -10.31 7.41 6.81
N GLY A 8 -10.62 7.33 8.12
CA GLY A 8 -11.00 6.10 8.79
C GLY A 8 -12.50 6.02 9.09
N THR A 9 -13.21 7.15 9.04
CA THR A 9 -14.65 7.31 9.29
C THR A 9 -15.21 8.36 8.34
N PHE A 10 -16.52 8.42 8.20
CA PHE A 10 -17.17 9.47 7.40
C PHE A 10 -16.89 10.89 7.95
N GLY A 11 -16.78 11.06 9.28
CA GLY A 11 -16.33 12.32 9.88
C GLY A 11 -14.93 12.75 9.40
N CYS A 12 -13.99 11.79 9.28
CA CYS A 12 -12.66 12.05 8.72
C CYS A 12 -12.72 12.42 7.23
N VAL A 13 -13.66 11.87 6.43
CA VAL A 13 -13.85 12.29 5.03
C VAL A 13 -14.26 13.76 4.98
N LYS A 14 -15.26 14.16 5.78
CA LYS A 14 -15.68 15.56 5.88
C LYS A 14 -14.53 16.48 6.32
N ALA A 15 -13.78 16.07 7.34
CA ALA A 15 -12.63 16.81 7.83
C ALA A 15 -11.56 17.00 6.72
N ALA A 16 -11.24 15.95 5.96
CA ALA A 16 -10.27 15.99 4.86
C ALA A 16 -10.68 16.96 3.75
N VAL A 17 -11.91 16.80 3.23
CA VAL A 17 -12.42 17.61 2.12
C VAL A 17 -12.52 19.08 2.55
N ASN A 18 -13.07 19.36 3.72
CA ASN A 18 -13.23 20.72 4.22
C ASN A 18 -11.88 21.39 4.52
N SER A 19 -10.84 20.61 4.85
CA SER A 19 -9.48 21.11 5.07
C SER A 19 -8.68 21.32 3.78
N GLY A 20 -9.29 21.08 2.59
CA GLY A 20 -8.68 21.35 1.29
C GLY A 20 -7.95 20.17 0.66
N ALA A 21 -8.29 18.93 1.02
CA ALA A 21 -7.82 17.76 0.28
C ALA A 21 -8.37 17.76 -1.16
N ASP A 22 -7.52 17.41 -2.13
CA ASP A 22 -7.93 17.20 -3.52
C ASP A 22 -8.49 15.80 -3.73
N ALA A 23 -8.05 14.85 -2.90
CA ALA A 23 -8.54 13.48 -2.89
C ALA A 23 -8.54 12.90 -1.46
N VAL A 24 -9.43 11.94 -1.22
CA VAL A 24 -9.52 11.23 0.06
C VAL A 24 -9.42 9.73 -0.18
N TYR A 25 -8.61 9.01 0.61
CA TYR A 25 -8.56 7.56 0.56
C TYR A 25 -9.08 6.92 1.85
N PHE A 26 -9.97 5.95 1.69
CA PHE A 26 -10.62 5.23 2.79
C PHE A 26 -10.84 3.77 2.44
N ALA A 27 -11.40 2.99 3.36
CA ALA A 27 -11.69 1.57 3.16
C ALA A 27 -13.13 1.26 3.54
N GLY A 28 -13.68 0.27 2.87
CA GLY A 28 -14.82 -0.48 3.38
C GLY A 28 -14.41 -1.57 4.36
N GLN A 29 -15.39 -2.29 4.87
CA GLN A 29 -15.19 -3.44 5.74
C GLN A 29 -14.58 -4.60 4.94
N GLY A 30 -13.42 -5.10 5.36
CA GLY A 30 -12.81 -6.34 4.83
C GLY A 30 -11.44 -6.19 4.18
N PHE A 31 -11.29 -5.51 3.04
CA PHE A 31 -10.10 -5.60 2.19
C PHE A 31 -9.05 -4.48 2.38
N GLY A 32 -9.16 -3.70 3.44
CA GLY A 32 -8.24 -2.59 3.71
C GLY A 32 -7.11 -2.93 4.69
N ALA A 33 -5.89 -2.42 4.46
CA ALA A 33 -4.69 -2.66 5.29
C ALA A 33 -4.75 -2.08 6.72
N ARG A 34 -5.87 -1.53 7.14
CA ARG A 34 -6.13 -1.02 8.50
C ARG A 34 -7.46 -1.55 9.00
N SER A 35 -7.56 -2.87 9.23
CA SER A 35 -8.81 -3.54 9.64
C SER A 35 -9.36 -3.05 11.00
N PHE A 36 -8.51 -2.41 11.82
CA PHE A 36 -8.89 -1.81 13.12
C PHE A 36 -9.24 -0.31 13.04
N ALA A 37 -9.23 0.31 11.86
CA ALA A 37 -9.87 1.60 11.64
C ALA A 37 -11.39 1.43 11.66
N GLY A 38 -12.13 2.51 11.82
CA GLY A 38 -13.60 2.47 11.80
C GLY A 38 -14.14 1.81 10.53
N ASN A 39 -13.48 2.07 9.39
CA ASN A 39 -13.87 1.65 8.04
C ASN A 39 -15.36 1.93 7.75
N LEU A 40 -15.69 2.21 6.51
CA LEU A 40 -17.04 2.62 6.13
C LEU A 40 -17.90 1.39 5.80
N THR A 41 -19.18 1.45 6.14
CA THR A 41 -20.19 0.52 5.61
C THR A 41 -20.42 0.78 4.13
N ASP A 42 -21.09 -0.14 3.44
CA ASP A 42 -21.42 0.04 2.02
C ASP A 42 -22.24 1.32 1.79
N GLU A 43 -23.19 1.64 2.66
CA GLU A 43 -23.98 2.87 2.58
C GLU A 43 -23.10 4.12 2.81
N GLU A 44 -22.25 4.10 3.83
CA GLU A 44 -21.33 5.20 4.11
C GLU A 44 -20.33 5.43 2.95
N ILE A 45 -19.97 4.40 2.19
CA ILE A 45 -19.13 4.53 0.99
C ILE A 45 -19.85 5.39 -0.06
N PHE A 46 -21.15 5.13 -0.34
CA PHE A 46 -21.90 5.97 -1.26
C PHE A 46 -21.93 7.44 -0.80
N TYR A 47 -22.26 7.68 0.47
CA TYR A 47 -22.29 9.04 1.03
C TYR A 47 -20.90 9.71 0.99
N ALA A 48 -19.84 8.96 1.25
CA ALA A 48 -18.48 9.49 1.25
C ALA A 48 -18.00 9.87 -0.16
N VAL A 49 -18.29 9.02 -1.16
CA VAL A 49 -17.96 9.29 -2.56
C VAL A 49 -18.74 10.50 -3.08
N ASP A 50 -20.06 10.53 -2.84
CA ASP A 50 -20.90 11.66 -3.23
C ASP A 50 -20.44 12.97 -2.56
N PHE A 51 -20.12 12.91 -1.26
CA PHE A 51 -19.63 14.08 -0.51
C PHE A 51 -18.34 14.64 -1.12
N CYS A 52 -17.41 13.76 -1.52
CA CYS A 52 -16.18 14.15 -2.20
C CYS A 52 -16.48 14.80 -3.57
N HIS A 53 -17.23 14.13 -4.42
CA HIS A 53 -17.48 14.58 -5.79
C HIS A 53 -18.25 15.90 -5.83
N LEU A 54 -19.29 16.05 -5.02
CA LEU A 54 -20.07 17.29 -4.92
C LEU A 54 -19.24 18.48 -4.42
N ARG A 55 -18.08 18.22 -3.82
CA ARG A 55 -17.16 19.26 -3.35
C ARG A 55 -15.86 19.34 -4.14
N GLY A 56 -15.81 18.66 -5.32
CA GLY A 56 -14.67 18.69 -6.23
C GLY A 56 -13.43 17.97 -5.68
N ALA A 57 -13.62 16.92 -4.89
CA ALA A 57 -12.56 16.02 -4.44
C ALA A 57 -12.75 14.62 -5.02
N ARG A 58 -11.64 13.89 -5.24
CA ARG A 58 -11.67 12.48 -5.67
C ARG A 58 -11.78 11.53 -4.49
N ALA A 59 -12.31 10.33 -4.73
CA ALA A 59 -12.48 9.27 -3.74
C ALA A 59 -11.76 7.98 -4.16
N TYR A 60 -10.74 7.57 -3.39
CA TYR A 60 -9.98 6.34 -3.64
C TYR A 60 -10.25 5.30 -2.57
N ILE A 61 -10.57 4.07 -2.98
CA ILE A 61 -10.90 3.00 -2.06
C ILE A 61 -9.71 2.06 -1.92
N THR A 62 -9.33 1.72 -0.67
CA THR A 62 -8.25 0.77 -0.46
C THR A 62 -8.75 -0.67 -0.51
N VAL A 63 -8.19 -1.46 -1.43
CA VAL A 63 -8.32 -2.92 -1.56
C VAL A 63 -6.91 -3.51 -1.46
N ASN A 64 -6.16 -3.07 -0.46
CA ASN A 64 -4.72 -3.24 -0.35
C ASN A 64 -4.30 -4.27 0.71
N THR A 65 -5.04 -5.36 0.80
CA THR A 65 -4.65 -6.58 1.53
C THR A 65 -4.41 -7.73 0.55
N LEU A 66 -3.65 -8.73 0.98
CA LEU A 66 -3.60 -10.01 0.29
C LEU A 66 -4.94 -10.74 0.47
N VAL A 67 -5.39 -11.46 -0.55
CA VAL A 67 -6.69 -12.14 -0.60
C VAL A 67 -6.47 -13.65 -0.81
N TYR A 68 -7.32 -14.49 -0.22
CA TYR A 68 -7.34 -15.93 -0.46
C TYR A 68 -8.41 -16.28 -1.49
N ASP A 69 -8.26 -17.41 -2.20
CA ASP A 69 -9.22 -17.82 -3.24
C ASP A 69 -10.68 -17.83 -2.76
N ARG A 70 -10.93 -18.28 -1.53
CA ARG A 70 -12.27 -18.31 -0.93
C ARG A 70 -12.93 -16.95 -0.72
N GLU A 71 -12.15 -15.86 -0.76
CA GLU A 71 -12.63 -14.50 -0.48
C GLU A 71 -13.01 -13.71 -1.74
N PHE A 72 -12.75 -14.27 -2.94
CA PHE A 72 -13.05 -13.57 -4.21
C PHE A 72 -14.56 -13.33 -4.44
N GLY A 73 -15.43 -14.17 -3.89
CA GLY A 73 -16.87 -13.94 -3.97
C GLY A 73 -17.34 -12.71 -3.18
N GLU A 74 -16.73 -12.46 -2.02
CA GLU A 74 -16.99 -11.24 -1.24
C GLU A 74 -16.30 -10.03 -1.87
N LEU A 75 -15.10 -10.21 -2.39
CA LEU A 75 -14.39 -9.16 -3.13
C LEU A 75 -15.20 -8.70 -4.35
N GLU A 76 -15.83 -9.61 -5.08
CA GLU A 76 -16.70 -9.28 -6.21
C GLU A 76 -17.84 -8.34 -5.80
N LYS A 77 -18.55 -8.68 -4.74
CA LYS A 77 -19.64 -7.84 -4.20
C LYS A 77 -19.13 -6.46 -3.85
N PHE A 78 -18.00 -6.41 -3.15
CA PHE A 78 -17.38 -5.16 -2.73
C PHE A 78 -16.92 -4.32 -3.94
N VAL A 79 -16.29 -4.92 -4.96
CA VAL A 79 -15.87 -4.21 -6.18
C VAL A 79 -17.10 -3.66 -6.92
N LYS A 80 -18.19 -4.43 -7.02
CA LYS A 80 -19.45 -3.96 -7.63
C LYS A 80 -20.04 -2.77 -6.83
N THR A 81 -20.01 -2.81 -5.50
CA THR A 81 -20.46 -1.73 -4.61
C THR A 81 -19.69 -0.43 -4.86
N ILE A 82 -18.35 -0.48 -4.79
CA ILE A 82 -17.52 0.73 -4.97
C ILE A 82 -17.59 1.30 -6.39
N THR A 83 -17.79 0.43 -7.39
CA THR A 83 -17.99 0.86 -8.77
C THR A 83 -19.32 1.61 -8.94
N LYS A 84 -20.40 1.08 -8.37
CA LYS A 84 -21.74 1.74 -8.37
C LYS A 84 -21.72 3.04 -7.57
N ALA A 85 -20.96 3.10 -6.48
CA ALA A 85 -20.76 4.34 -5.71
C ALA A 85 -20.01 5.40 -6.51
N GLY A 86 -19.30 5.02 -7.59
CA GLY A 86 -18.58 5.95 -8.45
C GLY A 86 -17.12 6.19 -8.05
N ALA A 87 -16.52 5.35 -7.18
CA ALA A 87 -15.13 5.52 -6.74
C ALA A 87 -14.18 5.78 -7.91
N ASP A 88 -13.30 6.78 -7.82
CA ASP A 88 -12.39 7.16 -8.90
C ASP A 88 -11.32 6.10 -9.14
N GLY A 89 -10.75 5.56 -8.07
CA GLY A 89 -9.71 4.55 -8.17
C GLY A 89 -9.66 3.63 -6.96
N VAL A 90 -8.90 2.55 -7.10
CA VAL A 90 -8.63 1.58 -6.03
C VAL A 90 -7.13 1.43 -5.80
N ILE A 91 -6.75 1.40 -4.51
CA ILE A 91 -5.35 1.19 -4.10
C ILE A 91 -5.17 -0.29 -3.79
N VAL A 92 -4.35 -1.01 -4.58
CA VAL A 92 -4.22 -2.47 -4.54
C VAL A 92 -2.79 -2.93 -4.23
N GLN A 93 -2.66 -4.09 -3.56
CA GLN A 93 -1.38 -4.74 -3.27
C GLN A 93 -1.24 -6.07 -4.03
N ASP A 94 -2.30 -6.84 -4.11
CA ASP A 94 -2.32 -8.21 -4.61
C ASP A 94 -2.48 -8.23 -6.13
N LEU A 95 -1.58 -8.90 -6.84
CA LEU A 95 -1.61 -9.02 -8.31
C LEU A 95 -2.87 -9.73 -8.82
N GLY A 96 -3.36 -10.71 -8.05
CA GLY A 96 -4.61 -11.42 -8.39
C GLY A 96 -5.83 -10.52 -8.23
N VAL A 97 -5.86 -9.71 -7.16
CA VAL A 97 -6.90 -8.71 -6.92
C VAL A 97 -6.89 -7.63 -8.00
N MET A 98 -5.69 -7.15 -8.38
CA MET A 98 -5.52 -6.16 -9.45
C MET A 98 -6.11 -6.68 -10.77
N ARG A 99 -5.76 -7.92 -11.16
CA ARG A 99 -6.31 -8.59 -12.34
C ARG A 99 -7.84 -8.71 -12.25
N PHE A 100 -8.35 -9.15 -11.10
CA PHE A 100 -9.77 -9.35 -10.86
C PHE A 100 -10.57 -8.04 -11.02
N ILE A 101 -10.11 -6.96 -10.37
CA ILE A 101 -10.75 -5.64 -10.46
C ILE A 101 -10.77 -5.14 -11.91
N LYS A 102 -9.66 -5.26 -12.63
CA LYS A 102 -9.58 -4.85 -14.05
C LYS A 102 -10.61 -5.57 -14.93
N GLN A 103 -10.93 -6.82 -14.61
CA GLN A 103 -11.91 -7.61 -15.35
C GLN A 103 -13.35 -7.25 -14.96
N VAL A 104 -13.64 -7.06 -13.67
CA VAL A 104 -14.99 -6.77 -13.16
C VAL A 104 -15.37 -5.30 -13.37
N SER A 105 -14.45 -4.39 -13.14
CA SER A 105 -14.64 -2.93 -13.23
C SER A 105 -13.52 -2.28 -14.04
N PRO A 106 -13.57 -2.37 -15.39
CA PRO A 106 -12.47 -1.93 -16.25
C PRO A 106 -12.24 -0.41 -16.25
N ASP A 107 -13.22 0.38 -15.82
CA ASP A 107 -13.18 1.84 -15.84
C ASP A 107 -12.67 2.46 -14.52
N ILE A 108 -12.45 1.64 -13.48
CA ILE A 108 -11.88 2.13 -12.23
C ILE A 108 -10.36 2.21 -12.33
N GLU A 109 -9.76 3.31 -11.86
CA GLU A 109 -8.32 3.47 -11.87
C GLU A 109 -7.64 2.51 -10.90
N LEU A 110 -6.52 1.93 -11.31
CA LEU A 110 -5.70 1.05 -10.47
C LEU A 110 -4.47 1.82 -9.95
N HIS A 111 -4.36 1.94 -8.64
CA HIS A 111 -3.21 2.54 -7.96
C HIS A 111 -2.44 1.45 -7.22
N ALA A 112 -1.17 1.25 -7.57
CA ALA A 112 -0.32 0.29 -6.88
C ALA A 112 0.02 0.79 -5.47
N SER A 113 -0.33 -0.01 -4.46
CA SER A 113 -0.03 0.31 -3.06
C SER A 113 1.48 0.32 -2.78
N THR A 114 1.93 1.15 -1.83
CA THR A 114 3.30 1.07 -1.28
C THR A 114 3.66 -0.34 -0.77
N GLN A 115 2.66 -1.17 -0.44
CA GLN A 115 2.85 -2.56 -0.02
C GLN A 115 3.30 -3.49 -1.16
N MET A 116 3.28 -3.05 -2.42
CA MET A 116 3.91 -3.75 -3.54
C MET A 116 5.44 -3.54 -3.57
N THR A 117 5.98 -2.72 -2.68
CA THR A 117 7.42 -2.50 -2.48
C THR A 117 8.13 -1.94 -3.72
N VAL A 118 7.46 -1.08 -4.50
CA VAL A 118 8.04 -0.51 -5.71
C VAL A 118 9.08 0.55 -5.36
N HIS A 119 10.32 0.33 -5.81
CA HIS A 119 11.46 1.15 -5.43
C HIS A 119 12.40 1.49 -6.61
N SER A 120 11.98 1.21 -7.84
CA SER A 120 12.74 1.53 -9.05
C SER A 120 11.83 1.80 -10.24
N LEU A 121 12.39 2.39 -11.29
CA LEU A 121 11.69 2.59 -12.56
C LEU A 121 11.26 1.27 -13.20
N GLY A 122 12.07 0.20 -13.09
CA GLY A 122 11.73 -1.11 -13.61
C GLY A 122 10.44 -1.68 -13.01
N GLY A 123 10.26 -1.53 -11.69
CA GLY A 123 9.02 -1.93 -11.00
C GLY A 123 7.81 -1.10 -11.45
N VAL A 124 7.98 0.22 -11.64
CA VAL A 124 6.92 1.10 -12.16
C VAL A 124 6.51 0.68 -13.57
N LYS A 125 7.47 0.51 -14.49
CA LYS A 125 7.21 0.10 -15.88
C LYS A 125 6.52 -1.26 -15.96
N LYS A 126 6.87 -2.19 -15.05
CA LYS A 126 6.20 -3.49 -15.01
C LYS A 126 4.72 -3.35 -14.66
N LEU A 127 4.38 -2.43 -13.75
CA LEU A 127 2.99 -2.14 -13.36
C LEU A 127 2.23 -1.33 -14.42
N GLU A 128 2.90 -0.41 -15.13
CA GLU A 128 2.32 0.29 -16.29
C GLU A 128 1.82 -0.69 -17.34
N ASN A 129 2.61 -1.71 -17.66
CA ASN A 129 2.23 -2.77 -18.60
C ASN A 129 1.02 -3.59 -18.12
N GLU A 130 0.74 -3.59 -16.82
CA GLU A 130 -0.45 -4.21 -16.23
C GLU A 130 -1.65 -3.25 -16.14
N GLY A 131 -1.51 -2.04 -16.64
CA GLY A 131 -2.57 -1.01 -16.69
C GLY A 131 -2.78 -0.28 -15.38
N VAL A 132 -1.76 -0.19 -14.53
CA VAL A 132 -1.73 0.67 -13.35
C VAL A 132 -1.52 2.11 -13.79
N SER A 133 -2.39 3.02 -13.36
CA SER A 133 -2.33 4.45 -13.67
C SER A 133 -1.48 5.25 -12.68
N ARG A 134 -1.34 4.77 -11.43
CA ARG A 134 -0.58 5.45 -10.37
C ARG A 134 0.19 4.46 -9.50
N VAL A 135 1.43 4.81 -9.14
CA VAL A 135 2.28 3.97 -8.28
C VAL A 135 2.67 4.74 -7.02
N VAL A 136 2.31 4.17 -5.85
CA VAL A 136 2.77 4.68 -4.55
C VAL A 136 4.18 4.17 -4.30
N LEU A 137 5.16 5.03 -4.40
CA LEU A 137 6.56 4.69 -4.23
C LEU A 137 6.90 4.28 -2.80
N SER A 138 7.92 3.45 -2.64
CA SER A 138 8.46 3.07 -1.33
C SER A 138 8.96 4.31 -0.57
N ARG A 139 8.68 4.35 0.75
CA ARG A 139 8.99 5.51 1.63
C ARG A 139 10.47 5.71 1.87
N GLU A 140 11.27 4.70 1.57
CA GLU A 140 12.71 4.65 1.78
C GLU A 140 13.51 5.33 0.66
N LEU A 141 12.85 5.77 -0.42
CA LEU A 141 13.51 6.40 -1.56
C LEU A 141 14.03 7.81 -1.23
N SER A 142 15.21 8.11 -1.76
CA SER A 142 15.79 9.46 -1.73
C SER A 142 15.15 10.38 -2.77
N ALA A 143 15.32 11.68 -2.60
CA ALA A 143 14.84 12.68 -3.55
C ALA A 143 15.32 12.43 -4.98
N ALA A 144 16.58 12.06 -5.16
CA ALA A 144 17.16 11.78 -6.49
C ALA A 144 16.51 10.55 -7.15
N GLU A 145 16.21 9.50 -6.38
CA GLU A 145 15.54 8.30 -6.90
C GLU A 145 14.09 8.60 -7.26
N ILE A 146 13.36 9.34 -6.43
CA ILE A 146 11.99 9.79 -6.72
C ILE A 146 11.96 10.62 -8.00
N GLU A 147 12.87 11.59 -8.13
CA GLU A 147 12.99 12.44 -9.32
C GLU A 147 13.25 11.62 -10.58
N PHE A 148 14.21 10.69 -10.51
CA PHE A 148 14.55 9.82 -11.64
C PHE A 148 13.34 8.95 -12.06
N ILE A 149 12.66 8.34 -11.11
CA ILE A 149 11.48 7.51 -11.40
C ILE A 149 10.37 8.37 -12.01
N THR A 150 10.03 9.49 -11.36
CA THR A 150 8.92 10.36 -11.77
C THR A 150 9.10 10.91 -13.18
N LYS A 151 10.33 11.34 -13.53
CA LYS A 151 10.62 11.89 -14.87
C LYS A 151 10.62 10.84 -15.99
N ASN A 152 10.77 9.57 -15.69
CA ASN A 152 10.89 8.49 -16.67
C ASN A 152 9.71 7.50 -16.65
N ALA A 153 8.77 7.64 -15.74
CA ALA A 153 7.54 6.88 -15.67
C ALA A 153 6.44 7.53 -16.53
N SER A 154 5.54 6.70 -17.09
CA SER A 154 4.31 7.16 -17.71
C SER A 154 3.14 7.19 -16.71
N ALA A 155 3.15 6.25 -15.75
CA ALA A 155 2.20 6.27 -14.65
C ALA A 155 2.49 7.41 -13.68
N GLU A 156 1.44 7.95 -13.07
CA GLU A 156 1.57 8.92 -11.99
C GLU A 156 2.34 8.35 -10.80
N THR A 157 3.23 9.16 -10.23
CA THR A 157 3.91 8.80 -8.98
C THR A 157 3.26 9.47 -7.79
N GLU A 158 3.06 8.69 -6.72
CA GLU A 158 2.51 9.13 -5.44
C GLU A 158 3.55 8.91 -4.34
N VAL A 159 3.79 9.92 -3.51
CA VAL A 159 4.80 9.90 -2.45
C VAL A 159 4.15 10.22 -1.10
N PHE A 160 4.45 9.40 -0.07
CA PHE A 160 4.08 9.76 1.28
C PHE A 160 4.88 10.99 1.76
N VAL A 161 4.16 11.96 2.32
CA VAL A 161 4.76 13.21 2.79
C VAL A 161 4.62 13.46 4.29
N HIS A 162 3.70 12.73 4.96
CA HIS A 162 3.48 12.91 6.41
C HIS A 162 2.99 11.63 7.08
N GLY A 163 3.40 11.45 8.34
CA GLY A 163 2.87 10.47 9.27
C GLY A 163 3.76 9.25 9.49
N ALA A 164 3.17 8.17 9.97
CA ALA A 164 3.88 7.01 10.49
C ALA A 164 4.73 6.29 9.42
N MET A 165 6.01 6.01 9.75
CA MET A 165 6.86 5.13 8.96
C MET A 165 6.86 3.70 9.49
N CYS A 166 6.89 2.72 8.58
CA CYS A 166 7.22 1.35 8.91
C CYS A 166 8.73 1.20 9.07
N MET A 167 9.17 0.31 9.97
CA MET A 167 10.59 -0.06 10.09
C MET A 167 11.04 -0.91 8.90
N SER A 168 10.21 -1.87 8.48
CA SER A 168 10.42 -2.69 7.29
C SER A 168 9.86 -2.00 6.06
N TYR A 169 10.43 -2.29 4.89
CA TYR A 169 9.76 -1.99 3.63
C TYR A 169 8.32 -2.48 3.67
N SER A 170 7.40 -1.63 3.24
CA SER A 170 5.96 -1.93 3.26
C SER A 170 5.66 -3.14 2.37
N GLY A 171 4.87 -4.11 2.87
CA GLY A 171 4.60 -5.38 2.19
C GLY A 171 5.60 -6.49 2.51
N GLN A 172 6.79 -6.18 3.05
CA GLN A 172 7.86 -7.15 3.32
C GLN A 172 8.00 -7.54 4.80
N CYS A 173 7.00 -7.24 5.64
CA CYS A 173 7.04 -7.54 7.07
C CYS A 173 6.09 -8.68 7.44
N LEU A 174 6.65 -9.78 7.96
CA LEU A 174 5.92 -10.94 8.47
C LEU A 174 5.96 -11.04 10.01
N MET A 175 6.63 -10.11 10.71
CA MET A 175 6.89 -10.21 12.15
C MET A 175 5.60 -10.31 12.97
N SER A 176 4.60 -9.49 12.69
CA SER A 176 3.32 -9.52 13.38
C SER A 176 2.53 -10.81 13.13
N SER A 177 2.66 -11.38 11.93
CA SER A 177 2.04 -12.66 11.57
C SER A 177 2.67 -13.83 12.31
N VAL A 178 4.00 -13.89 12.32
CA VAL A 178 4.75 -15.02 12.91
C VAL A 178 4.68 -15.00 14.43
N ILE A 179 4.87 -13.84 15.09
CA ILE A 179 4.88 -13.74 16.55
C ILE A 179 3.47 -13.81 17.15
N GLY A 180 2.50 -13.12 16.54
CA GLY A 180 1.18 -12.90 17.12
C GLY A 180 -0.01 -13.38 16.29
N GLY A 181 0.22 -14.04 15.17
CA GLY A 181 -0.88 -14.51 14.34
C GLY A 181 -1.59 -13.43 13.51
N ARG A 182 -1.15 -12.19 13.55
CA ARG A 182 -1.81 -11.01 12.96
C ARG A 182 -1.05 -10.51 11.75
N SER A 183 -1.47 -10.93 10.55
CA SER A 183 -0.78 -10.53 9.32
C SER A 183 -0.89 -9.03 9.03
N GLY A 184 0.27 -8.36 8.84
CA GLY A 184 0.34 -6.97 8.39
C GLY A 184 -0.14 -6.82 6.94
N ASN A 185 0.13 -7.80 6.09
CA ASN A 185 -0.30 -7.84 4.70
C ASN A 185 -1.81 -8.12 4.54
N ARG A 186 -2.47 -8.50 5.64
CA ARG A 186 -3.93 -8.66 5.72
C ARG A 186 -4.60 -7.65 6.65
N GLY A 187 -3.94 -6.50 6.86
CA GLY A 187 -4.50 -5.38 7.60
C GLY A 187 -4.50 -5.48 9.12
N LYS A 188 -3.98 -6.58 9.70
CA LYS A 188 -4.09 -6.89 11.14
C LYS A 188 -2.78 -6.66 11.93
N CYS A 189 -1.86 -5.81 11.45
CA CYS A 189 -0.57 -5.56 12.08
C CYS A 189 -0.69 -5.12 13.55
N ALA A 190 -0.03 -5.86 14.47
CA ALA A 190 0.04 -5.53 15.90
C ALA A 190 1.16 -4.52 16.24
N GLN A 191 1.88 -4.02 15.23
CA GLN A 191 3.01 -3.08 15.38
C GLN A 191 4.12 -3.58 16.34
N PRO A 192 4.63 -4.81 16.18
CA PRO A 192 5.71 -5.32 17.06
C PRO A 192 6.96 -4.46 17.02
N CYS A 193 7.23 -3.75 15.92
CA CYS A 193 8.34 -2.79 15.82
C CYS A 193 8.20 -1.57 16.74
N ARG A 194 7.05 -1.39 17.40
CA ARG A 194 6.80 -0.30 18.38
C ARG A 194 6.89 -0.78 19.82
N LEU A 195 7.41 -2.00 20.05
CA LEU A 195 7.67 -2.54 21.37
C LEU A 195 9.16 -2.36 21.73
N PRO A 196 9.51 -2.35 23.02
CA PRO A 196 10.91 -2.35 23.45
C PRO A 196 11.57 -3.70 23.15
N TYR A 197 12.85 -3.64 22.80
CA TYR A 197 13.76 -4.76 22.58
C TYR A 197 15.10 -4.47 23.24
N SER A 198 15.80 -5.49 23.72
CA SER A 198 17.25 -5.39 23.90
C SER A 198 17.94 -5.73 22.56
N ALA A 199 19.11 -5.16 22.34
CA ALA A 199 19.84 -5.38 21.10
C ALA A 199 21.29 -5.73 21.44
N ASP A 200 21.73 -6.92 21.06
CA ASP A 200 23.06 -7.44 21.25
C ASP A 200 23.54 -7.34 22.75
N GLY A 201 22.65 -7.64 23.70
CA GLY A 201 22.88 -7.61 25.13
C GLY A 201 22.81 -6.23 25.81
N ARG A 202 22.35 -5.19 25.10
CA ARG A 202 22.13 -3.84 25.66
C ARG A 202 20.76 -3.69 26.30
N ASP A 203 20.59 -2.63 27.07
CA ASP A 203 19.31 -2.27 27.71
C ASP A 203 18.14 -2.21 26.73
N GLU A 204 16.94 -2.48 27.22
CA GLU A 204 15.71 -2.39 26.43
C GLU A 204 15.42 -0.95 25.98
N LYS A 205 15.27 -0.78 24.68
CA LYS A 205 14.83 0.46 24.01
C LYS A 205 13.96 0.16 22.80
N PHE A 206 13.37 1.18 22.21
CA PHE A 206 12.54 1.04 20.99
C PHE A 206 13.40 0.97 19.72
N TYR A 207 14.32 0.01 19.65
CA TYR A 207 15.30 -0.12 18.56
C TYR A 207 14.71 -0.34 17.17
N LEU A 208 13.43 -0.71 17.06
CA LEU A 208 12.72 -0.91 15.80
C LEU A 208 11.71 0.22 15.54
N SER A 209 11.74 1.31 16.31
CA SER A 209 10.77 2.40 16.20
C SER A 209 11.38 3.61 15.50
N LEU A 210 10.88 3.93 14.30
CA LEU A 210 11.23 5.16 13.58
C LEU A 210 10.34 6.34 14.04
N LYS A 211 10.89 7.57 13.98
CA LYS A 211 10.14 8.83 14.04
C LYS A 211 9.14 8.90 12.90
N ASP A 212 8.19 9.82 12.95
CA ASP A 212 7.23 10.03 11.87
C ASP A 212 7.87 10.84 10.73
N MET A 213 7.43 10.57 9.50
CA MET A 213 7.87 11.31 8.32
C MET A 213 7.23 12.70 8.29
N SER A 214 8.00 13.70 7.87
CA SER A 214 7.46 14.97 7.40
C SER A 214 8.32 15.53 6.27
N LEU A 215 7.71 15.71 5.10
CA LEU A 215 8.31 16.33 3.93
C LEU A 215 7.75 17.75 3.69
N ALA A 216 7.14 18.38 4.70
CA ALA A 216 6.57 19.72 4.61
C ALA A 216 7.58 20.78 4.09
N ARG A 217 8.87 20.59 4.38
CA ARG A 217 9.96 21.46 3.90
C ARG A 217 10.39 21.19 2.46
N HIS A 218 9.86 20.13 1.83
CA HIS A 218 10.31 19.67 0.53
C HIS A 218 9.22 19.72 -0.55
N LEU A 219 8.06 20.36 -0.25
CA LEU A 219 6.91 20.41 -1.16
C LEU A 219 7.24 21.07 -2.51
N GLY A 220 8.00 22.17 -2.50
CA GLY A 220 8.46 22.82 -3.74
C GLY A 220 9.30 21.89 -4.60
N ARG A 221 10.27 21.17 -3.99
CA ARG A 221 11.11 20.20 -4.69
C ARG A 221 10.29 19.03 -5.26
N LEU A 222 9.31 18.52 -4.52
CA LEU A 222 8.42 17.46 -5.01
C LEU A 222 7.56 17.92 -6.20
N ALA A 223 7.13 19.19 -6.19
CA ALA A 223 6.43 19.80 -7.32
C ALA A 223 7.34 19.94 -8.56
N GLU A 224 8.58 20.38 -8.38
CA GLU A 224 9.57 20.50 -9.46
C GLU A 224 9.94 19.15 -10.10
N MET A 225 9.93 18.08 -9.29
CA MET A 225 10.11 16.69 -9.78
C MET A 225 8.94 16.20 -10.64
N GLY A 226 7.76 16.82 -10.52
CA GLY A 226 6.54 16.39 -11.21
C GLY A 226 5.76 15.29 -10.47
N VAL A 227 5.96 15.11 -9.15
CA VAL A 227 5.19 14.16 -8.34
C VAL A 227 3.70 14.51 -8.44
N ALA A 228 2.87 13.55 -8.85
CA ALA A 228 1.46 13.78 -9.10
C ALA A 228 0.64 13.90 -7.81
N SER A 229 0.92 13.05 -6.80
CA SER A 229 0.13 12.99 -5.57
C SER A 229 0.99 12.94 -4.30
N LEU A 230 0.61 13.74 -3.32
CA LEU A 230 1.20 13.83 -1.98
C LEU A 230 0.30 13.15 -0.96
N LYS A 231 0.71 12.02 -0.43
CA LYS A 231 -0.09 11.19 0.47
C LYS A 231 0.22 11.41 1.93
N ILE A 232 -0.81 11.67 2.72
CA ILE A 232 -0.74 11.72 4.18
C ILE A 232 -1.11 10.35 4.74
N GLU A 233 -0.28 9.77 5.63
CA GLU A 233 -0.62 8.55 6.38
C GLU A 233 -1.46 8.92 7.61
N GLY A 234 -2.51 8.14 7.91
CA GLY A 234 -3.29 8.41 9.12
C GLY A 234 -4.70 7.83 9.19
N ARG A 235 -5.06 6.76 8.45
CA ARG A 235 -6.42 6.16 8.48
C ARG A 235 -6.92 5.72 9.87
N MET A 236 -6.01 5.49 10.83
CA MET A 236 -6.36 5.19 12.22
C MET A 236 -6.40 6.45 13.12
N LYS A 237 -6.38 7.63 12.54
CA LYS A 237 -6.40 8.91 13.24
C LYS A 237 -7.79 9.52 13.19
N GLY A 238 -8.10 10.34 14.20
CA GLY A 238 -9.36 11.07 14.28
C GLY A 238 -9.37 12.35 13.43
N GLU A 239 -10.53 12.98 13.38
CA GLU A 239 -10.82 14.19 12.60
C GLU A 239 -9.86 15.34 12.88
N GLY A 240 -9.52 15.60 14.15
CA GLY A 240 -8.59 16.67 14.54
C GLY A 240 -7.18 16.52 13.92
N TYR A 241 -6.67 15.28 13.83
CA TYR A 241 -5.41 15.02 13.14
C TYR A 241 -5.54 15.30 11.64
N VAL A 242 -6.61 14.79 11.00
CA VAL A 242 -6.83 14.98 9.57
C VAL A 242 -6.94 16.47 9.25
N THR A 243 -7.77 17.20 10.00
CA THR A 243 -7.94 18.65 9.84
C THR A 243 -6.62 19.40 9.95
N ALA A 244 -5.88 19.20 11.03
CA ALA A 244 -4.65 19.95 11.28
C ALA A 244 -3.58 19.67 10.21
N VAL A 245 -3.36 18.40 9.86
CA VAL A 245 -2.31 18.03 8.89
C VAL A 245 -2.70 18.47 7.48
N VAL A 246 -3.94 18.19 7.03
CA VAL A 246 -4.38 18.57 5.68
C VAL A 246 -4.37 20.08 5.49
N SER A 247 -4.92 20.85 6.44
CA SER A 247 -4.92 22.32 6.38
C SER A 247 -3.51 22.91 6.35
N ALA A 248 -2.56 22.34 7.12
CA ALA A 248 -1.18 22.78 7.11
C ALA A 248 -0.51 22.55 5.74
N TYR A 249 -0.67 21.31 5.18
CA TYR A 249 -0.10 21.01 3.87
C TYR A 249 -0.77 21.78 2.75
N ARG A 250 -2.10 21.95 2.77
CA ARG A 250 -2.85 22.75 1.79
C ARG A 250 -2.32 24.19 1.73
N ARG A 251 -2.21 24.84 2.89
CA ARG A 251 -1.68 26.21 3.00
C ARG A 251 -0.25 26.32 2.44
N LEU A 252 0.63 25.37 2.78
CA LEU A 252 2.01 25.37 2.27
C LEU A 252 2.09 25.17 0.76
N ILE A 253 1.20 24.34 0.19
CA ILE A 253 1.10 24.12 -1.25
C ILE A 253 0.61 25.38 -1.96
N ASP A 254 -0.45 26.03 -1.46
CA ASP A 254 -1.07 27.20 -2.09
C ASP A 254 -0.16 28.43 -2.01
N GLU A 255 0.44 28.65 -0.84
CA GLU A 255 1.35 29.79 -0.60
C GLU A 255 2.78 29.53 -1.15
N LYS A 256 3.08 28.31 -1.62
CA LYS A 256 4.40 27.92 -2.19
C LYS A 256 5.59 28.33 -1.33
N ARG A 257 5.49 28.13 -0.03
CA ARG A 257 6.50 28.53 0.96
C ARG A 257 6.93 27.39 1.89
N GLN A 258 7.98 27.66 2.63
CA GLN A 258 8.46 26.80 3.71
C GLN A 258 7.55 26.90 4.96
N PRO A 259 7.42 25.81 5.76
CA PRO A 259 6.68 25.87 7.02
C PRO A 259 7.37 26.79 8.03
N LYS A 260 6.57 27.58 8.74
CA LYS A 260 7.02 28.36 9.90
C LYS A 260 7.27 27.43 11.10
N LYS A 261 8.02 27.89 12.09
CA LYS A 261 8.30 27.15 13.31
C LYS A 261 7.02 26.71 14.03
N CYS A 262 6.04 27.62 14.17
CA CYS A 262 4.75 27.31 14.80
C CYS A 262 3.96 26.21 14.06
N GLU A 263 4.00 26.17 12.72
CA GLU A 263 3.34 25.12 11.93
C GLU A 263 4.03 23.76 12.10
N THR A 264 5.36 23.75 12.19
CA THR A 264 6.10 22.51 12.51
C THR A 264 5.79 22.02 13.92
N GLU A 265 5.65 22.93 14.90
CA GLU A 265 5.25 22.61 16.28
C GLU A 265 3.81 22.08 16.33
N GLU A 266 2.90 22.63 15.55
CA GLU A 266 1.51 22.16 15.41
C GLU A 266 1.47 20.72 14.86
N LEU A 267 2.21 20.41 13.80
CA LEU A 267 2.33 19.08 13.24
C LEU A 267 2.87 18.06 14.27
N ASN A 268 3.85 18.47 15.11
CA ASN A 268 4.33 17.65 16.22
C ASN A 268 3.29 17.49 17.34
N ARG A 269 2.44 18.50 17.58
CA ARG A 269 1.40 18.45 18.62
C ARG A 269 0.33 17.43 18.33
N VAL A 270 -0.15 17.36 17.06
CA VAL A 270 -1.24 16.45 16.69
C VAL A 270 -0.83 14.99 16.72
N PHE A 271 0.45 14.69 16.50
CA PHE A 271 0.97 13.34 16.65
C PHE A 271 2.49 13.32 16.82
N TYR A 272 2.96 12.61 17.86
CA TYR A 272 4.36 12.58 18.23
C TYR A 272 4.86 11.16 18.53
N ARG A 273 5.87 10.72 17.80
CA ARG A 273 6.65 9.49 18.03
C ARG A 273 8.15 9.80 18.13
N GLY A 274 8.50 10.67 19.10
CA GLY A 274 9.89 11.10 19.26
C GLY A 274 10.34 12.18 18.25
N GLY A 275 9.42 12.75 17.47
CA GLY A 275 9.67 13.82 16.51
C GLY A 275 9.42 13.45 15.06
N LEU A 276 9.77 14.36 14.16
CA LEU A 276 9.63 14.22 12.71
C LEU A 276 10.99 13.98 12.05
N THR A 277 11.00 13.31 10.90
CA THR A 277 12.20 13.04 10.10
C THR A 277 11.91 13.08 8.60
N ASP A 278 12.88 13.51 7.83
CA ASP A 278 12.95 13.45 6.37
C ASP A 278 14.17 12.63 5.88
N GLY A 279 14.76 11.83 6.79
CA GLY A 279 16.07 11.20 6.60
C GLY A 279 16.17 10.30 5.36
N TYR A 280 15.10 9.62 4.95
CA TYR A 280 15.12 8.86 3.70
C TYR A 280 15.14 9.77 2.47
N PHE A 281 14.27 10.77 2.42
CA PHE A 281 14.19 11.72 1.32
C PHE A 281 15.51 12.49 1.10
N THR A 282 16.18 12.88 2.20
CA THR A 282 17.44 13.59 2.17
C THR A 282 18.69 12.68 2.10
N ASP A 283 18.48 11.36 2.02
CA ASP A 283 19.52 10.31 2.09
C ASP A 283 20.42 10.36 3.35
N LYS A 284 19.90 10.94 4.43
CA LYS A 284 20.55 11.06 5.75
C LYS A 284 20.04 9.95 6.69
N LYS A 285 20.36 8.70 6.33
CA LYS A 285 20.00 7.52 7.13
C LYS A 285 20.88 7.42 8.37
N GLY A 286 20.28 7.08 9.51
CA GLY A 286 21.05 6.89 10.73
C GLY A 286 20.22 6.96 12.01
N VAL A 287 20.93 7.14 13.13
CA VAL A 287 20.39 7.16 14.48
C VAL A 287 19.30 8.22 14.67
N ASP A 288 19.41 9.37 14.00
CA ASP A 288 18.47 10.47 14.12
C ASP A 288 17.05 10.17 13.61
N MET A 289 16.89 9.09 12.83
CA MET A 289 15.59 8.63 12.38
C MET A 289 14.86 7.78 13.42
N PHE A 290 15.51 7.35 14.49
CA PHE A 290 14.93 6.46 15.49
C PHE A 290 14.33 7.22 16.68
N ALA A 291 13.28 6.64 17.25
CA ALA A 291 12.68 7.03 18.52
C ALA A 291 12.98 5.94 19.55
N PHE A 292 14.18 5.98 20.16
CA PHE A 292 14.65 4.92 21.07
C PHE A 292 13.94 4.91 22.41
N ASP A 293 13.44 6.06 22.85
CA ASP A 293 12.75 6.17 24.14
C ASP A 293 11.23 6.18 23.92
N LYS A 294 10.48 5.82 24.96
CA LYS A 294 9.01 5.91 24.92
C LYS A 294 8.63 7.38 24.65
N PRO A 295 7.87 7.63 23.58
CA PRO A 295 7.52 9.00 23.26
C PRO A 295 6.59 9.58 24.34
N ASP A 296 7.11 10.52 25.12
CA ASP A 296 6.31 11.46 25.91
C ASP A 296 6.09 12.70 25.03
N ASN A 297 4.84 12.98 24.68
CA ASN A 297 4.55 14.12 23.81
C ASN A 297 4.63 15.43 24.61
N PRO A 298 5.70 16.23 24.49
CA PRO A 298 5.87 17.45 25.25
C PRO A 298 4.82 18.51 24.91
N TYR A 299 4.13 18.37 23.78
CA TYR A 299 3.14 19.30 23.26
C TYR A 299 1.71 19.04 23.77
N LEU A 300 1.45 17.88 24.43
CA LEU A 300 0.12 17.53 24.97
C LEU A 300 -0.12 18.06 26.41
N LYS A 301 0.91 18.60 27.07
CA LYS A 301 0.83 19.01 28.50
C LYS A 301 -0.16 20.14 28.80
N ASN A 302 -0.77 20.75 27.80
CA ASN A 302 -1.68 21.91 27.96
C ASN A 302 -3.13 21.66 27.53
N GLY A 303 -3.61 20.42 27.47
CA GLY A 303 -5.05 20.10 27.40
C GLY A 303 -5.89 20.80 26.32
N SER A 304 -5.25 21.41 25.31
CA SER A 304 -5.99 22.08 24.25
C SER A 304 -6.42 21.04 23.19
N ASP A 305 -7.70 20.72 23.22
CA ASP A 305 -8.37 20.09 22.07
C ASP A 305 -8.03 20.90 20.80
N ILE A 306 -7.45 20.22 19.82
CA ILE A 306 -7.22 20.81 18.49
C ILE A 306 -8.59 20.84 17.79
N ARG A 307 -9.42 21.79 18.17
CA ARG A 307 -10.63 22.14 17.43
C ARG A 307 -10.27 23.28 16.48
N SER A 308 -9.75 22.95 15.33
CA SER A 308 -9.80 23.86 14.19
C SER A 308 -11.21 23.71 13.57
N GLU A 309 -12.06 24.68 13.81
CA GLU A 309 -13.29 24.85 13.04
C GLU A 309 -12.87 25.17 11.60
N VAL A 310 -13.02 24.22 10.71
CA VAL A 310 -12.84 24.44 9.28
C VAL A 310 -14.21 24.68 8.68
N SER A 311 -14.35 25.76 7.93
CA SER A 311 -15.58 26.06 7.20
C SER A 311 -15.89 24.94 6.19
N GLU A 312 -17.15 24.66 5.99
CA GLU A 312 -17.58 23.66 5.01
C GLU A 312 -17.15 24.10 3.60
N ARG A 313 -16.45 23.20 2.88
CA ARG A 313 -16.09 23.42 1.48
C ARG A 313 -17.34 23.32 0.62
N LYS A 314 -17.62 24.34 -0.17
CA LYS A 314 -18.76 24.39 -1.11
C LYS A 314 -18.28 24.72 -2.51
N GLN A 315 -18.95 24.19 -3.51
CA GLN A 315 -18.71 24.53 -4.90
C GLN A 315 -19.42 25.85 -5.26
N PRO A 316 -18.73 26.80 -5.89
CA PRO A 316 -19.36 28.01 -6.37
C PRO A 316 -20.32 27.70 -7.53
N ILE A 317 -21.50 28.30 -7.49
CA ILE A 317 -22.50 28.19 -8.56
C ILE A 317 -22.97 29.56 -9.01
N ASN A 318 -23.33 29.65 -10.29
CA ASN A 318 -24.06 30.77 -10.84
C ASN A 318 -25.55 30.43 -10.91
N ILE A 319 -26.39 31.38 -10.51
CA ILE A 319 -27.86 31.26 -10.55
C ILE A 319 -28.41 32.27 -11.49
N TYR A 320 -29.30 31.83 -12.40
CA TYR A 320 -30.06 32.69 -13.31
C TYR A 320 -31.54 32.39 -13.10
N ALA A 321 -32.38 33.42 -12.97
CA ALA A 321 -33.80 33.25 -12.86
C ALA A 321 -34.57 34.23 -13.70
N GLU A 322 -35.65 33.76 -14.36
CA GLU A 322 -36.65 34.57 -15.07
C GLU A 322 -38.00 34.35 -14.41
N ILE A 323 -38.62 35.47 -13.99
CA ILE A 323 -39.94 35.46 -13.36
C ILE A 323 -40.75 36.55 -14.05
N PHE A 324 -41.60 36.12 -15.02
CA PHE A 324 -42.42 36.99 -15.83
C PHE A 324 -43.87 36.77 -15.44
N GLU A 325 -44.61 37.86 -15.32
CA GLU A 325 -46.03 37.78 -15.01
C GLU A 325 -46.78 36.99 -16.10
N GLY A 326 -47.62 36.05 -15.70
CA GLY A 326 -48.35 35.17 -16.61
C GLY A 326 -47.56 34.01 -17.20
N GLU A 327 -46.28 33.88 -16.89
CA GLU A 327 -45.41 32.80 -17.35
C GLU A 327 -44.90 31.93 -16.18
N PRO A 328 -44.64 30.62 -16.39
CA PRO A 328 -43.96 29.81 -15.39
C PRO A 328 -42.56 30.31 -15.10
N PRO A 329 -42.16 30.47 -13.83
CA PRO A 329 -40.83 30.90 -13.46
C PRO A 329 -39.78 29.89 -13.88
N LEU A 330 -38.60 30.37 -14.33
CA LEU A 330 -37.47 29.57 -14.73
C LEU A 330 -36.29 29.85 -13.81
N ILE A 331 -35.64 28.78 -13.33
CA ILE A 331 -34.39 28.87 -12.59
C ILE A 331 -33.34 27.99 -13.26
N LYS A 332 -32.19 28.58 -13.58
CA LYS A 332 -31.02 27.89 -14.09
C LYS A 332 -29.92 27.96 -13.03
N MET A 333 -29.25 26.81 -12.72
CA MET A 333 -28.07 26.75 -11.89
C MET A 333 -26.90 26.13 -12.66
N GLU A 334 -25.69 26.69 -12.48
CA GLU A 334 -24.49 26.28 -13.18
C GLU A 334 -23.34 26.07 -12.18
N CYS A 335 -22.65 24.93 -12.31
CA CYS A 335 -21.42 24.61 -11.58
C CYS A 335 -20.35 24.22 -12.62
N GLY A 336 -19.39 25.10 -12.90
CA GLY A 336 -18.47 24.91 -14.02
C GLY A 336 -19.22 24.76 -15.34
N ASP A 337 -18.94 23.65 -16.05
CA ASP A 337 -19.59 23.35 -17.35
C ASP A 337 -20.95 22.61 -17.21
N ILE A 338 -21.34 22.30 -15.98
CA ILE A 338 -22.60 21.56 -15.72
C ILE A 338 -23.72 22.56 -15.40
N SER A 339 -24.83 22.49 -16.14
CA SER A 339 -25.97 23.34 -15.90
C SER A 339 -27.30 22.57 -15.89
N VAL A 340 -28.24 23.02 -15.07
CA VAL A 340 -29.63 22.53 -15.02
C VAL A 340 -30.60 23.68 -15.14
N CYS A 341 -31.78 23.38 -15.63
CA CYS A 341 -32.88 24.37 -15.80
C CYS A 341 -34.15 23.75 -15.23
N VAL A 342 -34.80 24.42 -14.29
CA VAL A 342 -36.08 24.02 -13.69
C VAL A 342 -37.13 25.06 -13.98
N ILE A 343 -38.28 24.61 -14.44
CA ILE A 343 -39.46 25.46 -14.76
C ILE A 343 -40.50 25.20 -13.65
N GLY A 344 -41.14 26.25 -13.19
CA GLY A 344 -42.24 26.16 -12.23
C GLY A 344 -43.50 25.53 -12.83
N ASP A 345 -44.27 24.86 -12.00
CA ASP A 345 -45.47 24.11 -12.42
C ASP A 345 -46.68 25.03 -12.72
N ALA A 346 -46.63 26.28 -12.24
CA ALA A 346 -47.68 27.29 -12.48
C ALA A 346 -47.07 28.64 -12.90
N ALA A 347 -47.82 29.40 -13.64
CA ALA A 347 -47.46 30.76 -14.06
C ALA A 347 -47.40 31.69 -12.82
N ALA A 348 -46.53 32.69 -12.87
CA ALA A 348 -46.47 33.75 -11.85
C ALA A 348 -47.72 34.65 -11.99
N GLU A 349 -48.50 34.78 -10.93
CA GLU A 349 -49.73 35.58 -10.91
C GLU A 349 -49.40 37.08 -10.83
N HIS A 350 -50.38 37.93 -11.16
CA HIS A 350 -50.28 39.39 -10.95
C HIS A 350 -50.32 39.68 -9.44
N ALA A 351 -49.43 40.55 -8.93
CA ALA A 351 -49.34 40.88 -7.52
C ALA A 351 -50.51 41.80 -7.08
N SER A 352 -51.33 41.32 -6.17
CA SER A 352 -52.45 42.10 -5.59
C SER A 352 -52.05 43.18 -4.57
N LYS A 353 -50.85 43.07 -3.94
CA LYS A 353 -50.35 44.01 -2.93
C LYS A 353 -48.94 44.48 -3.15
N ARG A 354 -47.96 43.56 -3.21
CA ARG A 354 -46.53 43.86 -3.37
C ARG A 354 -45.95 42.92 -4.41
N PRO A 355 -45.49 43.42 -5.54
CA PRO A 355 -44.82 42.60 -6.51
C PRO A 355 -43.46 42.10 -5.98
N LEU A 356 -42.97 40.98 -6.55
CA LEU A 356 -41.64 40.43 -6.24
C LEU A 356 -40.57 41.41 -6.75
N SER A 357 -39.60 41.70 -5.89
CA SER A 357 -38.37 42.38 -6.30
C SER A 357 -37.24 41.37 -6.66
N ALA A 358 -36.32 41.78 -7.55
CA ALA A 358 -35.18 40.98 -7.90
C ALA A 358 -34.29 40.66 -6.68
N GLU A 359 -34.17 41.62 -5.75
CA GLU A 359 -33.44 41.44 -4.50
C GLU A 359 -34.08 40.40 -3.58
N ASP A 360 -35.43 40.39 -3.42
CA ASP A 360 -36.15 39.41 -2.61
C ASP A 360 -35.94 37.99 -3.15
N VAL A 361 -36.01 37.83 -4.46
CA VAL A 361 -35.78 36.54 -5.16
C VAL A 361 -34.30 36.12 -5.01
N LYS A 362 -33.36 37.01 -5.30
CA LYS A 362 -31.94 36.76 -5.15
C LYS A 362 -31.56 36.29 -3.73
N MET A 363 -32.04 37.01 -2.71
CA MET A 363 -31.81 36.67 -1.32
C MET A 363 -32.27 35.24 -0.98
N ARG A 364 -33.38 34.77 -1.58
CA ARG A 364 -33.94 33.44 -1.35
C ARG A 364 -33.21 32.33 -2.11
N LEU A 365 -32.88 32.60 -3.37
CA LEU A 365 -32.17 31.66 -4.23
C LEU A 365 -30.72 31.44 -3.76
N CYS A 366 -30.05 32.47 -3.23
CA CYS A 366 -28.70 32.35 -2.68
C CYS A 366 -28.62 31.62 -1.34
N LYS A 367 -29.73 31.33 -0.65
CA LYS A 367 -29.74 30.56 0.59
C LYS A 367 -29.58 29.07 0.32
N MET A 368 -28.36 28.64 -0.02
CA MET A 368 -28.06 27.24 -0.38
C MET A 368 -28.00 26.28 0.82
N GLY A 369 -28.03 26.81 2.07
CA GLY A 369 -28.13 25.99 3.30
C GLY A 369 -27.14 24.84 3.37
N ASP A 370 -27.64 23.63 3.60
CA ASP A 370 -26.83 22.40 3.77
C ASP A 370 -26.42 21.74 2.46
N THR A 371 -26.68 22.38 1.29
CA THR A 371 -26.24 21.86 -0.02
C THR A 371 -24.73 21.99 -0.18
N ALA A 372 -24.17 21.24 -1.11
CA ALA A 372 -22.76 21.31 -1.48
C ALA A 372 -22.36 22.61 -2.19
N PHE A 373 -23.27 23.57 -2.38
CA PHE A 373 -23.11 24.75 -3.20
C PHE A 373 -23.10 26.05 -2.40
N SER A 374 -22.41 27.05 -2.97
CA SER A 374 -22.49 28.47 -2.58
C SER A 374 -22.77 29.33 -3.82
N ALA A 375 -23.76 30.23 -3.71
CA ALA A 375 -24.05 31.14 -4.81
C ALA A 375 -22.91 32.18 -4.93
N GLU A 376 -22.21 32.20 -6.06
CA GLU A 376 -21.17 33.19 -6.36
C GLU A 376 -21.80 34.39 -7.07
N ASN A 377 -22.61 34.12 -8.11
CA ASN A 377 -23.34 35.12 -8.85
C ASN A 377 -24.82 34.73 -8.96
N ALA A 378 -25.70 35.73 -8.91
CA ALA A 378 -27.13 35.53 -9.17
C ALA A 378 -27.69 36.68 -10.00
N GLU A 379 -28.17 36.35 -11.18
CA GLU A 379 -28.87 37.28 -12.10
C GLU A 379 -30.36 36.96 -12.12
N ILE A 380 -31.19 37.95 -11.77
CA ILE A 380 -32.64 37.80 -11.69
C ILE A 380 -33.31 38.75 -12.65
N LYS A 381 -34.10 38.23 -13.59
CA LYS A 381 -34.91 39.02 -14.52
C LYS A 381 -36.37 38.92 -14.11
N ILE A 382 -36.98 40.09 -13.89
CA ILE A 382 -38.41 40.23 -13.59
C ILE A 382 -39.05 41.06 -14.67
N LYS A 383 -40.25 40.64 -15.15
CA LYS A 383 -41.06 41.38 -16.10
C LYS A 383 -42.51 41.42 -15.65
N GLY A 384 -43.11 42.64 -15.68
CA GLY A 384 -44.44 42.88 -15.12
C GLY A 384 -44.41 43.04 -13.60
N GLU A 385 -45.53 42.79 -12.96
CA GLU A 385 -45.69 42.78 -11.50
C GLU A 385 -46.01 41.36 -10.97
N PRO A 386 -45.06 40.41 -11.10
CA PRO A 386 -45.32 39.01 -10.75
C PRO A 386 -45.42 38.80 -9.26
N PHE A 387 -46.22 37.82 -8.86
CA PHE A 387 -46.29 37.24 -7.53
C PHE A 387 -46.02 35.75 -7.57
N LEU A 388 -45.15 35.30 -6.69
CA LEU A 388 -44.92 33.90 -6.35
C LEU A 388 -44.85 33.73 -4.86
N ALA A 389 -45.44 32.66 -4.34
CA ALA A 389 -45.32 32.34 -2.95
C ALA A 389 -43.84 32.00 -2.58
N VAL A 390 -43.40 32.38 -1.38
CA VAL A 390 -42.07 32.08 -0.91
C VAL A 390 -41.72 30.59 -0.93
N SER A 391 -42.74 29.76 -0.68
CA SER A 391 -42.61 28.28 -0.75
C SER A 391 -42.28 27.81 -2.16
N GLN A 392 -42.87 28.40 -3.20
CA GLN A 392 -42.60 28.06 -4.62
C GLN A 392 -41.15 28.39 -5.02
N ILE A 393 -40.65 29.59 -4.65
CA ILE A 393 -39.24 29.96 -4.90
C ILE A 393 -38.29 29.00 -4.21
N ASN A 394 -38.58 28.66 -2.95
CA ASN A 394 -37.74 27.72 -2.17
C ASN A 394 -37.80 26.28 -2.72
N GLU A 395 -38.95 25.86 -3.25
CA GLU A 395 -39.10 24.57 -3.88
C GLU A 395 -38.32 24.49 -5.20
N LEU A 396 -38.47 25.48 -6.08
CA LEU A 396 -37.70 25.56 -7.31
C LEU A 396 -36.19 25.57 -7.06
N ARG A 397 -35.73 26.32 -6.05
CA ARG A 397 -34.32 26.29 -5.62
C ARG A 397 -33.89 24.88 -5.21
N ARG A 398 -34.68 24.17 -4.38
CA ARG A 398 -34.37 22.80 -3.95
C ARG A 398 -34.34 21.81 -5.11
N ARG A 399 -35.34 21.91 -6.02
CA ARG A 399 -35.40 21.08 -7.24
C ARG A 399 -34.17 21.30 -8.14
N ALA A 400 -33.81 22.57 -8.36
CA ALA A 400 -32.63 22.91 -9.17
C ALA A 400 -31.32 22.42 -8.52
N ALA A 401 -31.15 22.59 -7.23
CA ALA A 401 -29.96 22.09 -6.50
C ALA A 401 -29.89 20.57 -6.57
N ALA A 402 -30.98 19.84 -6.32
CA ALA A 402 -31.03 18.39 -6.39
C ALA A 402 -30.71 17.85 -7.81
N GLN A 403 -31.28 18.47 -8.86
CA GLN A 403 -30.94 18.10 -10.24
C GLN A 403 -29.48 18.37 -10.59
N LEU A 404 -28.90 19.46 -10.04
CA LEU A 404 -27.49 19.79 -10.26
C LEU A 404 -26.60 18.77 -9.58
N GLU A 405 -26.90 18.38 -8.33
CA GLU A 405 -26.19 17.30 -7.61
C GLU A 405 -26.23 15.98 -8.40
N GLU A 406 -27.44 15.57 -8.85
CA GLU A 406 -27.60 14.36 -9.65
C GLU A 406 -26.77 14.40 -10.94
N LYS A 407 -26.82 15.54 -11.66
CA LYS A 407 -26.09 15.72 -12.91
C LYS A 407 -24.57 15.72 -12.73
N ILE A 408 -24.08 16.26 -11.59
CA ILE A 408 -22.65 16.19 -11.21
C ILE A 408 -22.24 14.75 -10.94
N LEU A 409 -23.07 13.96 -10.24
CA LEU A 409 -22.73 12.59 -9.84
C LEU A 409 -22.88 11.57 -10.97
N LEU A 410 -23.72 11.84 -11.96
CA LEU A 410 -24.04 10.88 -13.03
C LEU A 410 -22.82 10.31 -13.78
N PRO A 411 -21.79 11.10 -14.19
CA PRO A 411 -20.62 10.57 -14.89
C PRO A 411 -19.84 9.56 -14.06
N TYR A 412 -19.75 9.75 -12.73
CA TYR A 412 -19.01 8.88 -11.83
C TYR A 412 -19.72 7.52 -11.62
N ARG A 413 -21.06 7.50 -11.70
CA ARG A 413 -21.89 6.32 -11.49
C ARG A 413 -22.08 5.45 -12.74
N ASN A 414 -21.74 5.96 -13.92
CA ASN A 414 -21.89 5.26 -15.22
C ASN A 414 -20.71 4.34 -15.57
N LYS A 415 -19.96 3.85 -14.58
CA LYS A 415 -18.85 2.91 -14.80
C LYS A 415 -19.37 1.51 -15.14
N ARG A 416 -18.70 0.86 -16.09
CA ARG A 416 -19.06 -0.49 -16.54
C ARG A 416 -18.75 -1.52 -15.46
N ILE A 417 -19.69 -2.44 -15.25
CA ILE A 417 -19.52 -3.63 -14.42
C ILE A 417 -19.67 -4.86 -15.32
N LYS A 418 -18.68 -5.74 -15.30
CA LYS A 418 -18.67 -6.99 -16.04
C LYS A 418 -18.78 -8.18 -15.11
N GLU A 419 -19.13 -9.34 -15.65
CA GLU A 419 -19.10 -10.59 -14.92
C GLU A 419 -17.65 -10.94 -14.51
N PRO A 420 -17.46 -11.59 -13.36
CA PRO A 420 -16.15 -12.01 -12.90
C PRO A 420 -15.52 -13.00 -13.87
N PRO A 421 -14.19 -13.14 -13.87
CA PRO A 421 -13.51 -14.14 -14.66
C PRO A 421 -14.02 -15.54 -14.30
N LYS A 422 -14.09 -16.43 -15.30
CA LYS A 422 -14.38 -17.83 -15.04
C LYS A 422 -13.37 -18.38 -14.02
N PRO A 423 -13.82 -19.25 -13.09
CA PRO A 423 -12.90 -19.91 -12.18
C PRO A 423 -11.78 -20.62 -12.94
N LEU A 424 -10.56 -20.50 -12.43
CA LEU A 424 -9.43 -21.23 -12.99
C LEU A 424 -9.68 -22.74 -12.85
N THR A 425 -9.29 -23.50 -13.86
CA THR A 425 -9.29 -24.97 -13.83
C THR A 425 -7.89 -25.48 -13.60
N LYS A 426 -7.76 -26.61 -12.90
CA LYS A 426 -6.48 -27.29 -12.72
C LYS A 426 -6.14 -28.03 -14.00
N GLU A 427 -5.11 -27.57 -14.71
CA GLU A 427 -4.67 -28.16 -15.99
C GLU A 427 -3.49 -29.12 -15.81
N ARG A 428 -2.86 -29.10 -14.64
CA ARG A 428 -1.61 -29.80 -14.38
C ARG A 428 -1.80 -31.02 -13.48
N ALA A 429 -1.20 -32.15 -13.83
CA ALA A 429 -1.14 -33.34 -12.99
C ALA A 429 -0.26 -33.12 -11.75
N GLU A 430 -0.60 -33.74 -10.64
CA GLU A 430 0.22 -33.76 -9.42
C GLU A 430 1.52 -34.52 -9.67
N ARG A 431 2.60 -34.04 -9.07
CA ARG A 431 3.92 -34.66 -9.08
C ARG A 431 4.41 -34.83 -7.66
N ASN A 432 5.25 -35.82 -7.44
CA ASN A 432 5.99 -35.90 -6.18
C ASN A 432 6.97 -34.73 -6.09
N ALA A 433 6.95 -34.03 -4.95
CA ALA A 433 7.82 -32.91 -4.72
C ALA A 433 9.30 -33.36 -4.63
N VAL A 434 10.20 -32.55 -5.17
CA VAL A 434 11.64 -32.71 -5.01
C VAL A 434 12.23 -31.58 -4.18
N TYR A 435 13.40 -31.80 -3.58
CA TYR A 435 13.98 -30.81 -2.70
C TYR A 435 14.85 -29.82 -3.46
N THR A 436 14.73 -28.54 -3.04
CA THR A 436 15.63 -27.45 -3.38
C THR A 436 16.24 -26.88 -2.09
N CYS A 437 17.31 -26.11 -2.20
CA CYS A 437 17.82 -25.40 -1.03
C CYS A 437 18.25 -23.97 -1.40
N SER A 438 18.27 -23.10 -0.39
CA SER A 438 18.88 -21.77 -0.49
C SER A 438 19.96 -21.60 0.58
N VAL A 439 21.05 -20.94 0.21
CA VAL A 439 22.23 -20.73 1.06
C VAL A 439 22.63 -19.26 1.04
N LEU A 440 23.22 -18.76 2.14
CA LEU A 440 23.73 -17.39 2.27
C LEU A 440 25.26 -17.30 2.23
N THR A 441 25.96 -18.46 2.31
CA THR A 441 27.42 -18.50 2.33
C THR A 441 27.97 -19.64 1.47
N ILE A 442 29.20 -19.46 0.98
CA ILE A 442 29.89 -20.53 0.24
C ILE A 442 30.09 -21.78 1.12
N GLY A 443 30.26 -21.62 2.43
CA GLY A 443 30.38 -22.76 3.34
C GLY A 443 29.12 -23.61 3.45
N GLN A 444 27.94 -22.98 3.43
CA GLN A 444 26.65 -23.69 3.35
C GLN A 444 26.47 -24.38 2.02
N PHE A 445 26.84 -23.71 0.91
CA PHE A 445 26.84 -24.32 -0.43
C PHE A 445 27.68 -25.60 -0.48
N GLU A 446 28.92 -25.56 0.01
CA GLU A 446 29.84 -26.71 0.03
C GLU A 446 29.30 -27.90 0.85
N ALA A 447 28.51 -27.63 1.87
CA ALA A 447 27.82 -28.67 2.61
C ALA A 447 26.61 -29.23 1.85
N ALA A 448 25.79 -28.32 1.26
CA ALA A 448 24.56 -28.68 0.56
C ALA A 448 24.83 -29.39 -0.78
N ARG A 449 25.88 -29.00 -1.54
CA ARG A 449 26.15 -29.55 -2.89
C ARG A 449 26.38 -31.06 -2.90
N LYS A 450 26.70 -31.65 -1.74
CA LYS A 450 26.89 -33.10 -1.56
C LYS A 450 25.58 -33.91 -1.62
N TYR A 451 24.45 -33.22 -1.50
CA TYR A 451 23.12 -33.81 -1.52
C TYR A 451 22.42 -33.59 -2.86
N LYS A 452 21.41 -34.42 -3.12
CA LYS A 452 20.63 -34.36 -4.37
C LYS A 452 19.56 -33.28 -4.27
N PHE A 453 19.95 -32.03 -4.51
CA PHE A 453 19.03 -30.92 -4.73
C PHE A 453 18.86 -30.64 -6.21
N ASP A 454 17.63 -30.40 -6.65
CA ASP A 454 17.33 -30.00 -8.04
C ASP A 454 17.82 -28.57 -8.32
N ARG A 455 17.71 -27.69 -7.32
CA ARG A 455 18.17 -26.30 -7.40
C ARG A 455 18.83 -25.86 -6.10
N ILE A 456 19.86 -25.03 -6.24
CA ILE A 456 20.55 -24.37 -5.12
C ILE A 456 20.52 -22.87 -5.36
N TYR A 457 19.78 -22.15 -4.53
CA TYR A 457 19.68 -20.69 -4.59
C TYR A 457 20.85 -20.07 -3.83
N ILE A 458 21.59 -19.16 -4.47
CA ILE A 458 22.73 -18.49 -3.91
C ILE A 458 22.71 -16.99 -4.20
N PRO A 459 23.02 -16.09 -3.25
CA PRO A 459 23.06 -14.64 -3.49
C PRO A 459 24.06 -14.28 -4.61
N VAL A 460 23.67 -13.34 -5.48
CA VAL A 460 24.48 -12.89 -6.64
C VAL A 460 25.92 -12.51 -6.24
N ASN A 461 26.08 -11.76 -5.14
CA ASN A 461 27.41 -11.34 -4.66
C ASN A 461 28.28 -12.51 -4.18
N ILE A 462 27.69 -13.54 -3.58
CA ILE A 462 28.40 -14.75 -3.18
C ILE A 462 28.77 -15.59 -4.41
N ALA A 463 27.85 -15.69 -5.36
CA ALA A 463 28.11 -16.39 -6.63
C ALA A 463 29.25 -15.73 -7.42
N GLU A 464 29.26 -14.39 -7.53
CA GLU A 464 30.29 -13.63 -8.23
C GLU A 464 31.69 -13.83 -7.60
N GLN A 465 31.77 -13.78 -6.27
CA GLN A 465 33.04 -13.98 -5.54
C GLN A 465 33.60 -15.41 -5.64
N ASN A 466 32.78 -16.38 -6.03
CA ASN A 466 33.13 -17.81 -6.04
C ASN A 466 32.77 -18.49 -7.34
N ALA A 467 32.64 -17.75 -8.45
CA ALA A 467 32.08 -18.25 -9.69
C ALA A 467 32.78 -19.53 -10.21
N ASP A 468 34.11 -19.59 -10.17
CA ASP A 468 34.89 -20.77 -10.63
C ASP A 468 34.54 -22.04 -9.84
N ARG A 469 34.25 -21.90 -8.54
CA ARG A 469 33.87 -23.04 -7.67
C ARG A 469 32.44 -23.52 -7.91
N LEU A 470 31.62 -22.70 -8.53
CA LEU A 470 30.22 -22.97 -8.78
C LEU A 470 29.96 -23.50 -10.19
N THR A 471 30.95 -23.42 -11.10
CA THR A 471 30.80 -23.74 -12.53
C THR A 471 30.34 -25.18 -12.78
N GLU A 472 30.81 -26.13 -11.96
CA GLU A 472 30.38 -27.55 -12.06
C GLU A 472 28.89 -27.75 -11.76
N ASP A 473 28.31 -26.87 -10.93
CA ASP A 473 26.94 -26.94 -10.48
C ASP A 473 26.01 -25.95 -11.19
N LYS A 474 26.49 -25.22 -12.20
CA LYS A 474 25.79 -24.08 -12.83
C LYS A 474 24.36 -24.39 -13.27
N GLU A 475 24.10 -25.61 -13.77
CA GLU A 475 22.81 -26.05 -14.27
C GLU A 475 21.72 -26.08 -13.16
N ARG A 476 22.11 -26.26 -11.91
CA ARG A 476 21.21 -26.27 -10.76
C ARG A 476 21.28 -25.01 -9.88
N ILE A 477 22.18 -24.07 -10.22
CA ILE A 477 22.29 -22.81 -9.46
C ILE A 477 21.26 -21.81 -9.93
N VAL A 478 20.60 -21.17 -8.96
CA VAL A 478 19.71 -20.03 -9.14
C VAL A 478 20.31 -18.82 -8.42
N LEU A 479 20.57 -17.75 -9.15
CA LEU A 479 21.14 -16.52 -8.62
C LEU A 479 20.07 -15.72 -7.89
N SER A 480 20.11 -15.66 -6.56
CA SER A 480 19.14 -14.88 -5.78
C SER A 480 19.54 -13.41 -5.75
N LEU A 481 18.70 -12.54 -6.34
CA LEU A 481 18.88 -11.10 -6.25
C LEU A 481 18.58 -10.63 -4.82
N PRO A 482 19.27 -9.57 -4.32
CA PRO A 482 18.85 -8.91 -3.09
C PRO A 482 17.38 -8.48 -3.19
N VAL A 483 16.66 -8.51 -2.07
CA VAL A 483 15.22 -8.15 -2.05
C VAL A 483 15.01 -6.73 -2.54
N ILE A 484 15.89 -5.83 -2.15
CA ILE A 484 15.88 -4.41 -2.51
C ILE A 484 17.16 -4.09 -3.27
N VAL A 485 17.02 -3.59 -4.49
CA VAL A 485 18.14 -3.15 -5.33
C VAL A 485 17.85 -1.75 -5.86
N ARG A 486 18.53 -0.74 -5.30
CA ARG A 486 18.26 0.67 -5.59
C ARG A 486 19.52 1.52 -5.76
N GLY A 487 19.37 2.69 -6.37
CA GLY A 487 20.47 3.62 -6.61
C GLY A 487 21.63 3.02 -7.41
N ASP A 488 22.85 3.30 -6.99
CA ASP A 488 24.11 2.81 -7.62
C ASP A 488 24.31 1.28 -7.55
N GLU A 489 23.60 0.61 -6.63
CA GLU A 489 23.64 -0.84 -6.49
C GLU A 489 23.08 -1.56 -7.72
N ARG A 490 22.10 -0.95 -8.42
CA ARG A 490 21.48 -1.53 -9.63
C ARG A 490 22.48 -1.79 -10.74
N GLY A 491 23.40 -0.84 -11.00
CA GLY A 491 24.45 -1.00 -11.99
C GLY A 491 25.38 -2.17 -11.65
N LYS A 492 25.83 -2.22 -10.39
CA LYS A 492 26.72 -3.29 -9.90
C LYS A 492 26.10 -4.69 -10.02
N ILE A 493 24.84 -4.84 -9.59
CA ILE A 493 24.12 -6.13 -9.69
C ILE A 493 23.92 -6.52 -11.15
N ARG A 494 23.58 -5.56 -12.04
CA ARG A 494 23.46 -5.82 -13.48
C ARG A 494 24.78 -6.33 -14.06
N ASP A 495 25.90 -5.67 -13.75
CA ASP A 495 27.21 -6.08 -14.23
C ASP A 495 27.61 -7.46 -13.72
N SER A 496 27.33 -7.76 -12.44
CA SER A 496 27.55 -9.09 -11.86
C SER A 496 26.72 -10.17 -12.57
N LEU A 497 25.44 -9.90 -12.81
CA LEU A 497 24.55 -10.82 -13.52
C LEU A 497 25.03 -11.07 -14.96
N LEU A 498 25.45 -10.04 -15.69
CA LEU A 498 25.98 -10.19 -17.05
C LEU A 498 27.26 -11.07 -17.08
N ARG A 499 28.18 -10.87 -16.12
CA ARG A 499 29.38 -11.71 -15.98
C ARG A 499 29.02 -13.16 -15.69
N LEU A 500 28.17 -13.41 -14.69
CA LEU A 500 27.73 -14.76 -14.32
C LEU A 500 27.00 -15.43 -15.49
N ARG A 501 26.16 -14.69 -16.23
CA ARG A 501 25.48 -15.21 -17.42
C ARG A 501 26.48 -15.65 -18.51
N SER A 502 27.56 -14.89 -18.73
CA SER A 502 28.61 -15.28 -19.69
C SER A 502 29.34 -16.55 -19.29
N MET A 503 29.31 -16.94 -18.01
CA MET A 503 29.83 -18.20 -17.47
C MET A 503 28.83 -19.36 -17.53
N GLY A 504 27.59 -19.10 -18.00
CA GLY A 504 26.54 -20.12 -18.18
C GLY A 504 25.54 -20.24 -17.05
N PHE A 505 25.47 -19.27 -16.09
CA PHE A 505 24.40 -19.20 -15.11
C PHE A 505 23.18 -18.52 -15.75
N ASP A 506 22.08 -19.22 -15.89
CA ASP A 506 20.91 -18.78 -16.65
C ASP A 506 19.62 -18.61 -15.83
N LYS A 507 19.65 -18.83 -14.51
CA LYS A 507 18.51 -18.80 -13.61
C LYS A 507 18.64 -17.70 -12.55
N ALA A 508 17.60 -16.89 -12.36
CA ALA A 508 17.59 -15.82 -11.37
C ALA A 508 16.29 -15.80 -10.53
N GLU A 509 16.43 -15.64 -9.22
CA GLU A 509 15.30 -15.43 -8.30
C GLU A 509 15.10 -13.96 -8.00
N ILE A 510 13.85 -13.49 -8.13
CA ILE A 510 13.42 -12.12 -7.81
C ILE A 510 12.47 -12.12 -6.60
N SER A 511 12.48 -11.04 -5.84
CA SER A 511 11.67 -10.88 -4.63
C SER A 511 10.64 -9.75 -4.70
N THR A 512 10.73 -8.90 -5.71
CA THR A 512 9.81 -7.79 -6.01
C THR A 512 9.69 -7.61 -7.52
N LEU A 513 8.69 -6.87 -7.98
CA LEU A 513 8.53 -6.54 -9.40
C LEU A 513 9.72 -5.78 -9.99
N ASP A 514 10.47 -5.06 -9.15
CA ASP A 514 11.68 -4.34 -9.53
C ASP A 514 12.82 -5.24 -10.03
N GLY A 515 12.79 -6.52 -9.65
CA GLY A 515 13.78 -7.51 -10.05
C GLY A 515 13.66 -7.97 -11.51
N PHE A 516 12.49 -7.83 -12.15
CA PHE A 516 12.29 -8.30 -13.53
C PHE A 516 13.26 -7.65 -14.53
N GLU A 517 13.50 -6.33 -14.41
CA GLU A 517 14.44 -5.62 -15.30
C GLU A 517 15.88 -6.11 -15.14
N LEU A 518 16.29 -6.42 -13.90
CA LEU A 518 17.64 -6.92 -13.62
C LEU A 518 17.84 -8.37 -14.09
N ALA A 519 16.78 -9.17 -14.00
CA ALA A 519 16.78 -10.58 -14.40
C ALA A 519 16.43 -10.78 -15.89
N ASP A 520 16.47 -9.71 -16.70
CA ASP A 520 16.21 -9.83 -18.13
C ASP A 520 17.19 -10.79 -18.81
N GLY A 521 16.64 -11.71 -19.61
CA GLY A 521 17.37 -12.78 -20.27
C GLY A 521 17.70 -14.00 -19.38
N PHE A 522 17.28 -14.05 -18.14
CA PHE A 522 17.34 -15.21 -17.25
C PHE A 522 16.00 -15.95 -17.21
N GLN A 523 16.04 -17.23 -16.83
CA GLN A 523 14.84 -17.92 -16.34
C GLN A 523 14.50 -17.37 -14.98
N VAL A 524 13.36 -16.66 -14.87
CA VAL A 524 12.97 -15.93 -13.66
C VAL A 524 12.18 -16.83 -12.72
N TYR A 525 12.55 -16.83 -11.44
CA TYR A 525 11.84 -17.48 -10.35
C TYR A 525 11.40 -16.46 -9.33
N ALA A 526 10.17 -16.60 -8.79
CA ALA A 526 9.61 -15.70 -7.79
C ALA A 526 9.81 -16.28 -6.39
N SER A 527 10.47 -15.54 -5.51
CA SER A 527 10.63 -15.92 -4.11
C SER A 527 9.32 -15.77 -3.32
N HIS A 528 9.28 -16.33 -2.12
CA HIS A 528 8.17 -16.19 -1.17
C HIS A 528 7.81 -14.72 -0.82
N ARG A 529 8.69 -13.78 -1.08
CA ARG A 529 8.49 -12.35 -0.83
C ARG A 529 7.60 -11.65 -1.87
N MET A 530 7.28 -12.34 -2.98
CA MET A 530 6.23 -11.89 -3.92
C MET A 530 4.82 -12.00 -3.33
N ASN A 531 4.68 -12.52 -2.10
CA ASN A 531 3.43 -12.57 -1.32
C ASN A 531 2.27 -13.29 -2.06
N ILE A 532 2.56 -14.41 -2.70
CA ILE A 532 1.56 -15.19 -3.46
C ILE A 532 0.64 -15.92 -2.48
N THR A 533 -0.66 -15.58 -2.49
CA THR A 533 -1.66 -16.12 -1.56
C THR A 533 -2.92 -16.65 -2.23
N ASN A 534 -3.05 -16.54 -3.56
CA ASN A 534 -4.21 -16.97 -4.32
C ASN A 534 -3.84 -17.42 -5.73
N SER A 535 -4.77 -18.13 -6.37
CA SER A 535 -4.61 -18.70 -7.71
C SER A 535 -4.42 -17.65 -8.80
N LEU A 536 -5.11 -16.50 -8.70
CA LEU A 536 -5.01 -15.44 -9.71
C LEU A 536 -3.64 -14.77 -9.67
N ALA A 537 -3.07 -14.49 -8.47
CA ALA A 537 -1.74 -13.93 -8.32
C ALA A 537 -0.67 -14.91 -8.81
N PHE A 538 -0.80 -16.21 -8.47
CA PHE A 538 0.11 -17.27 -8.92
C PHE A 538 0.18 -17.31 -10.46
N ASN A 539 -0.97 -17.49 -11.10
CA ASN A 539 -1.02 -17.61 -12.56
C ASN A 539 -0.66 -16.31 -13.27
N LYS A 540 -0.94 -15.13 -12.66
CA LYS A 540 -0.54 -13.85 -13.21
C LYS A 540 0.99 -13.71 -13.29
N LEU A 541 1.72 -14.10 -12.25
CA LEU A 541 3.19 -14.10 -12.29
C LEU A 541 3.75 -15.03 -13.37
N CYS A 542 3.13 -16.18 -13.56
CA CYS A 542 3.51 -17.10 -14.65
C CYS A 542 3.30 -16.48 -16.04
N GLU A 543 2.17 -15.80 -16.25
CA GLU A 543 1.91 -15.01 -17.48
C GLU A 543 2.95 -13.88 -17.69
N MET A 544 3.49 -13.33 -16.60
CA MET A 544 4.56 -12.33 -16.64
C MET A 544 5.96 -12.92 -16.94
N GLY A 545 6.05 -14.24 -17.14
CA GLY A 545 7.28 -14.94 -17.49
C GLY A 545 8.02 -15.61 -16.33
N VAL A 546 7.37 -15.76 -15.15
CA VAL A 546 7.97 -16.48 -14.02
C VAL A 546 7.83 -17.98 -14.21
N GLY A 547 8.96 -18.69 -14.22
CA GLY A 547 9.02 -20.14 -14.43
C GLY A 547 8.71 -20.98 -13.18
N CYS A 548 8.90 -20.40 -11.98
CA CYS A 548 8.59 -21.06 -10.70
C CYS A 548 8.19 -20.03 -9.66
N CYS A 549 7.11 -20.28 -8.95
CA CYS A 549 6.56 -19.40 -7.92
C CYS A 549 6.62 -20.02 -6.54
N CYS A 550 7.28 -19.38 -5.58
CA CYS A 550 7.27 -19.77 -4.18
C CYS A 550 6.08 -19.14 -3.43
N LEU A 551 5.25 -19.96 -2.80
CA LEU A 551 4.08 -19.49 -2.06
C LEU A 551 4.47 -18.75 -0.77
N SER A 552 3.59 -17.86 -0.32
CA SER A 552 3.78 -17.12 0.93
C SER A 552 3.83 -18.04 2.16
N PRO A 553 4.80 -17.87 3.08
CA PRO A 553 4.86 -18.63 4.33
C PRO A 553 3.79 -18.22 5.36
N GLU A 554 2.94 -17.24 5.05
CA GLU A 554 1.77 -16.89 5.86
C GLU A 554 0.58 -17.84 5.65
N LEU A 555 0.66 -18.72 4.65
CA LEU A 555 -0.39 -19.68 4.31
C LEU A 555 -0.30 -20.95 5.17
N ASN A 556 -1.45 -21.55 5.45
CA ASN A 556 -1.51 -22.92 5.97
C ASN A 556 -1.61 -23.93 4.82
N ILE A 557 -1.39 -25.21 5.14
CA ILE A 557 -1.42 -26.33 4.17
C ILE A 557 -2.76 -26.38 3.41
N GLY A 558 -3.89 -26.16 4.11
CA GLY A 558 -5.21 -26.18 3.49
C GLY A 558 -5.39 -25.09 2.42
N ILE A 559 -4.94 -23.87 2.70
CA ILE A 559 -4.98 -22.75 1.72
C ILE A 559 -4.00 -23.04 0.57
N MET A 560 -2.76 -23.47 0.87
CA MET A 560 -1.76 -23.79 -0.16
C MET A 560 -2.26 -24.89 -1.11
N ARG A 561 -2.94 -25.89 -0.57
CA ARG A 561 -3.56 -26.97 -1.35
C ARG A 561 -4.65 -26.44 -2.28
N GLY A 562 -5.45 -25.48 -1.82
CA GLY A 562 -6.55 -24.88 -2.60
C GLY A 562 -6.09 -24.03 -3.78
N ILE A 563 -4.86 -23.52 -3.77
CA ILE A 563 -4.33 -22.69 -4.87
C ILE A 563 -4.18 -23.53 -6.13
N ILE A 564 -4.75 -23.06 -7.24
CA ILE A 564 -4.64 -23.67 -8.57
C ILE A 564 -3.29 -23.30 -9.18
N LYS A 565 -2.42 -24.31 -9.32
CA LYS A 565 -1.03 -24.20 -9.73
C LYS A 565 -0.87 -24.72 -11.17
N ASN A 566 -1.06 -23.87 -12.18
CA ASN A 566 -0.89 -24.26 -13.58
C ASN A 566 0.57 -24.12 -14.06
N ALA A 567 1.49 -23.79 -13.17
CA ALA A 567 2.93 -23.74 -13.40
C ALA A 567 3.69 -24.33 -12.21
N VAL A 568 5.02 -24.27 -12.25
CA VAL A 568 5.89 -24.83 -11.21
C VAL A 568 5.72 -24.07 -9.90
N CYS A 569 5.43 -24.80 -8.84
CA CYS A 569 5.17 -24.28 -7.51
C CYS A 569 6.23 -24.76 -6.50
N GLU A 570 6.69 -23.86 -5.67
CA GLU A 570 7.62 -24.14 -4.58
C GLU A 570 7.05 -23.70 -3.23
N VAL A 571 7.41 -24.39 -2.16
CA VAL A 571 7.01 -24.10 -0.79
C VAL A 571 8.23 -24.22 0.13
N ILE A 572 8.38 -23.34 1.12
CA ILE A 572 9.42 -23.45 2.13
C ILE A 572 9.03 -24.54 3.14
N ALA A 573 9.89 -25.56 3.26
CA ALA A 573 9.71 -26.67 4.20
C ALA A 573 10.62 -26.54 5.44
N TYR A 574 11.76 -25.84 5.30
CA TYR A 574 12.70 -25.59 6.39
C TYR A 574 13.27 -24.19 6.33
N GLY A 575 13.54 -23.60 7.49
CA GLY A 575 14.43 -22.46 7.67
C GLY A 575 13.86 -21.33 8.51
N ARG A 576 14.71 -20.36 8.86
CA ARG A 576 14.32 -19.15 9.58
C ARG A 576 13.69 -18.16 8.62
N ILE A 577 12.36 -18.04 8.66
CA ILE A 577 11.65 -17.12 7.79
C ILE A 577 12.09 -15.67 8.06
N PRO A 578 12.46 -14.90 7.02
CA PRO A 578 12.77 -13.49 7.14
C PRO A 578 11.53 -12.68 7.52
N LEU A 579 11.56 -12.03 8.69
CA LEU A 579 10.42 -11.31 9.25
C LEU A 579 10.33 -9.85 8.83
N MET A 580 11.47 -9.19 8.66
CA MET A 580 11.58 -7.78 8.24
C MET A 580 12.80 -7.61 7.34
N ILE A 581 12.70 -6.65 6.41
CA ILE A 581 13.85 -6.05 5.74
C ILE A 581 13.83 -4.55 5.96
N THR A 582 14.94 -3.98 6.42
CA THR A 582 15.02 -2.59 6.85
C THR A 582 16.11 -1.84 6.10
N GLU A 583 15.82 -0.66 5.59
CA GLU A 583 16.82 0.19 4.92
C GLU A 583 17.85 0.73 5.92
N ASN A 584 17.43 1.04 7.14
CA ASN A 584 18.32 1.43 8.23
C ASN A 584 18.87 0.21 8.97
N CYS A 585 20.19 0.09 9.06
CA CYS A 585 20.83 -0.98 9.82
C CYS A 585 20.60 -0.81 11.32
N ILE A 586 19.83 -1.73 11.91
CA ILE A 586 19.47 -1.71 13.33
C ILE A 586 20.74 -1.69 14.20
N LEU A 587 21.68 -2.59 13.91
CA LEU A 587 22.85 -2.82 14.76
C LEU A 587 23.93 -1.73 14.60
N LYS A 588 24.10 -1.16 13.39
CA LYS A 588 25.01 -0.03 13.16
C LYS A 588 24.59 1.19 13.97
N ASN A 589 23.29 1.46 14.04
CA ASN A 589 22.74 2.64 14.72
C ASN A 589 22.86 2.56 16.26
N ILE A 590 23.13 1.39 16.82
CA ILE A 590 23.43 1.21 18.23
C ILE A 590 24.93 1.12 18.55
N GLY A 591 25.81 1.41 17.56
CA GLY A 591 27.25 1.59 17.76
C GLY A 591 28.12 0.35 17.56
N LYS A 592 27.61 -0.73 16.99
CA LYS A 592 28.40 -1.87 16.50
C LYS A 592 27.93 -2.30 15.13
N CYS A 593 28.84 -2.40 14.16
CA CYS A 593 28.55 -3.01 12.88
C CYS A 593 28.86 -4.51 12.95
N PRO A 594 27.87 -5.40 13.03
CA PRO A 594 28.09 -6.82 13.19
C PRO A 594 28.14 -7.58 11.86
N CYS A 595 28.34 -6.90 10.74
CA CYS A 595 28.28 -7.49 9.39
C CYS A 595 29.18 -8.72 9.20
N LYS A 596 30.19 -8.92 10.07
CA LYS A 596 31.06 -10.11 10.05
C LYS A 596 30.56 -11.25 10.94
N ASN A 597 29.90 -10.93 12.07
CA ASN A 597 29.59 -11.92 13.11
C ASN A 597 28.08 -12.08 13.39
N GLY A 598 27.22 -11.38 12.62
CA GLY A 598 25.79 -11.32 12.89
C GLY A 598 25.47 -10.55 14.19
N GLY A 599 24.20 -10.53 14.56
CA GLY A 599 23.71 -9.95 15.81
C GLY A 599 22.25 -10.33 16.00
N TYR A 600 21.62 -9.85 17.05
CA TYR A 600 20.24 -10.17 17.35
C TYR A 600 19.55 -9.04 18.09
N VAL A 601 18.23 -9.01 17.97
CA VAL A 601 17.35 -8.29 18.90
C VAL A 601 16.59 -9.30 19.75
N THR A 602 16.37 -8.97 21.02
CA THR A 602 15.67 -9.82 21.98
C THR A 602 14.42 -9.12 22.45
N ASP A 603 13.27 -9.79 22.38
CA ASP A 603 12.02 -9.26 22.88
C ASP A 603 11.92 -9.35 24.42
N ARG A 604 10.86 -8.74 24.99
CA ARG A 604 10.56 -8.76 26.43
C ARG A 604 10.35 -10.15 27.04
N LYS A 605 10.24 -11.21 26.22
CA LYS A 605 10.13 -12.61 26.65
C LYS A 605 11.47 -13.35 26.58
N GLY A 606 12.55 -12.66 26.23
CA GLY A 606 13.88 -13.27 26.05
C GLY A 606 14.07 -13.95 24.69
N THR A 607 13.11 -13.83 23.76
CA THR A 607 13.21 -14.46 22.44
C THR A 607 14.18 -13.71 21.54
N LYS A 608 15.21 -14.38 21.05
CA LYS A 608 16.26 -13.81 20.21
C LYS A 608 15.93 -13.94 18.73
N PHE A 609 15.91 -12.82 18.02
CA PHE A 609 15.69 -12.74 16.58
C PHE A 609 17.01 -12.40 15.90
N PRO A 610 17.64 -13.35 15.19
CA PRO A 610 18.90 -13.09 14.49
C PRO A 610 18.73 -12.02 13.40
N ILE A 611 19.80 -11.25 13.18
CA ILE A 611 19.86 -10.23 12.14
C ILE A 611 20.99 -10.59 11.17
N VAL A 612 20.65 -10.68 9.89
CA VAL A 612 21.60 -10.88 8.79
C VAL A 612 21.56 -9.70 7.82
N LYS A 613 22.56 -9.62 6.95
CA LYS A 613 22.67 -8.57 5.94
C LYS A 613 21.96 -8.97 4.64
N ASP A 614 21.34 -8.03 3.95
CA ASP A 614 20.80 -8.20 2.60
C ASP A 614 21.72 -7.56 1.57
N GLY A 615 22.33 -8.36 0.68
CA GLY A 615 23.26 -7.89 -0.33
C GLY A 615 24.51 -7.20 0.25
N ASP A 616 25.05 -6.23 -0.48
CA ASP A 616 26.27 -5.50 -0.10
C ASP A 616 26.00 -4.22 0.69
N LYS A 617 24.78 -3.70 0.66
CA LYS A 617 24.37 -2.53 1.45
C LYS A 617 24.10 -2.92 2.92
N CYS A 618 24.13 -1.92 3.81
CA CYS A 618 23.85 -2.13 5.23
C CYS A 618 22.35 -2.25 5.53
N ARG A 619 21.59 -3.01 4.74
CA ARG A 619 20.20 -3.38 5.06
C ARG A 619 20.19 -4.55 6.01
N SER A 620 19.29 -4.53 6.98
CA SER A 620 19.14 -5.62 7.94
C SER A 620 17.93 -6.47 7.62
N VAL A 621 18.11 -7.78 7.64
CA VAL A 621 17.01 -8.76 7.61
C VAL A 621 16.91 -9.38 9.00
N VAL A 622 15.77 -9.15 9.66
CA VAL A 622 15.44 -9.80 10.93
C VAL A 622 14.84 -11.16 10.64
N LEU A 623 15.42 -12.21 11.17
CA LEU A 623 14.98 -13.59 10.98
C LEU A 623 14.10 -14.06 12.14
N ASN A 624 13.27 -15.08 11.89
CA ASN A 624 12.55 -15.76 12.96
C ASN A 624 13.52 -16.39 13.98
N SER A 625 13.10 -16.38 15.24
CA SER A 625 13.92 -16.90 16.36
C SER A 625 14.34 -18.37 16.21
N VAL A 626 13.44 -19.20 15.66
CA VAL A 626 13.67 -20.62 15.40
C VAL A 626 13.26 -20.97 13.97
N PRO A 627 13.86 -21.98 13.34
CA PRO A 627 13.50 -22.37 11.99
C PRO A 627 12.12 -23.06 11.93
N LEU A 628 11.43 -22.91 10.80
CA LEU A 628 10.40 -23.83 10.38
C LEU A 628 11.04 -25.21 10.19
N TYR A 629 10.38 -26.26 10.66
CA TYR A 629 10.82 -27.66 10.45
C TYR A 629 9.61 -28.54 10.18
N MET A 630 9.65 -29.33 9.11
CA MET A 630 8.54 -30.15 8.64
C MET A 630 8.97 -31.56 8.18
N ALA A 631 10.23 -32.00 8.43
CA ALA A 631 10.70 -33.30 7.93
C ALA A 631 9.88 -34.49 8.47
N ASP A 632 9.43 -34.42 9.72
CA ASP A 632 8.56 -35.44 10.35
C ASP A 632 7.09 -35.34 9.93
N LYS A 633 6.75 -34.46 8.99
CA LYS A 633 5.42 -34.19 8.45
C LYS A 633 5.43 -34.16 6.91
N SER A 634 6.24 -35.01 6.28
CA SER A 634 6.38 -35.10 4.82
C SER A 634 5.04 -35.37 4.13
N GLU A 635 4.23 -36.26 4.66
CA GLU A 635 2.90 -36.57 4.13
C GLU A 635 1.96 -35.34 4.09
N GLU A 636 2.12 -34.41 5.05
CA GLU A 636 1.34 -33.18 5.06
C GLU A 636 1.86 -32.18 4.02
N LEU A 637 3.17 -32.17 3.76
CA LEU A 637 3.76 -31.35 2.69
C LEU A 637 3.34 -31.86 1.31
N ASP A 638 3.27 -33.18 1.11
CA ASP A 638 2.86 -33.80 -0.15
C ASP A 638 1.40 -33.40 -0.53
N LYS A 639 0.52 -33.24 0.48
CA LYS A 639 -0.86 -32.81 0.28
C LYS A 639 -0.98 -31.39 -0.33
N ILE A 640 0.08 -30.57 -0.27
CA ILE A 640 0.09 -29.23 -0.89
C ILE A 640 0.09 -29.33 -2.42
N GLY A 641 0.66 -30.41 -2.99
CA GLY A 641 0.82 -30.56 -4.43
C GLY A 641 1.80 -29.54 -5.01
N ALA A 642 2.86 -29.18 -4.28
CA ALA A 642 3.98 -28.39 -4.77
C ALA A 642 4.95 -29.28 -5.56
N ASP A 643 5.70 -28.69 -6.50
CA ASP A 643 6.75 -29.38 -7.23
C ASP A 643 8.06 -29.39 -6.46
N TYR A 644 8.28 -28.36 -5.66
CA TYR A 644 9.53 -28.16 -4.92
C TYR A 644 9.28 -27.83 -3.45
N LEU A 645 10.10 -28.43 -2.58
CA LEU A 645 10.17 -28.16 -1.16
C LEU A 645 11.53 -27.55 -0.85
N ARG A 646 11.56 -26.25 -0.46
CA ARG A 646 12.80 -25.53 -0.23
C ARG A 646 13.30 -25.66 1.21
N LEU A 647 14.56 -26.05 1.37
CA LEU A 647 15.32 -25.95 2.62
C LEU A 647 16.11 -24.63 2.62
N MET A 648 15.67 -23.65 3.43
CA MET A 648 16.26 -22.31 3.46
C MET A 648 17.28 -22.19 4.59
N PHE A 649 18.56 -22.30 4.24
CA PHE A 649 19.67 -22.13 5.19
C PHE A 649 20.04 -20.65 5.33
N THR A 650 20.16 -20.18 6.57
CA THR A 650 20.42 -18.77 6.90
C THR A 650 21.58 -18.62 7.88
N THR A 651 21.42 -19.05 9.14
CA THR A 651 22.41 -18.94 10.21
C THR A 651 23.13 -20.26 10.52
N GLU A 652 22.75 -21.33 9.82
CA GLU A 652 23.29 -22.67 10.02
C GLU A 652 24.75 -22.75 9.57
N ASP A 653 25.60 -23.40 10.38
CA ASP A 653 26.94 -23.78 9.96
C ASP A 653 26.94 -25.02 9.05
N ARG A 654 28.09 -25.41 8.51
CA ARG A 654 28.26 -26.56 7.63
C ARG A 654 27.72 -27.87 8.23
N LYS A 655 27.95 -28.08 9.54
CA LYS A 655 27.51 -29.29 10.25
C LYS A 655 25.99 -29.33 10.33
N ARG A 656 25.37 -28.23 10.75
CA ARG A 656 23.93 -28.13 10.87
C ARG A 656 23.22 -28.26 9.51
N VAL A 657 23.81 -27.71 8.42
CA VAL A 657 23.32 -27.92 7.06
C VAL A 657 23.26 -29.40 6.74
N GLY A 658 24.34 -30.16 7.03
CA GLY A 658 24.36 -31.62 6.83
C GLY A 658 23.28 -32.35 7.64
N GLU A 659 23.18 -32.10 8.95
CA GLU A 659 22.16 -32.70 9.81
C GLU A 659 20.71 -32.47 9.31
N VAL A 660 20.44 -31.28 8.82
CA VAL A 660 19.11 -30.95 8.25
C VAL A 660 18.89 -31.65 6.92
N CYS A 661 19.89 -31.67 6.04
CA CYS A 661 19.79 -32.42 4.79
C CYS A 661 19.54 -33.91 5.02
N ASP A 662 20.24 -34.52 5.98
CA ASP A 662 20.03 -35.94 6.36
C ASP A 662 18.62 -36.17 6.89
N ALA A 663 18.05 -35.20 7.64
CA ALA A 663 16.70 -35.31 8.15
C ALA A 663 15.62 -35.33 7.03
N TYR A 664 15.77 -34.48 6.04
CA TYR A 664 14.78 -34.36 4.94
C TYR A 664 14.98 -35.40 3.83
N LEU A 665 16.23 -35.78 3.54
CA LEU A 665 16.56 -36.65 2.40
C LEU A 665 16.77 -38.11 2.82
N ASN A 666 17.23 -38.35 4.07
CA ASN A 666 17.62 -39.69 4.55
C ASN A 666 16.79 -40.13 5.77
N GLY A 667 15.84 -39.31 6.27
CA GLY A 667 14.97 -39.66 7.38
C GLY A 667 15.63 -39.63 8.77
N SER A 668 16.83 -39.07 8.91
CA SER A 668 17.57 -38.98 10.18
C SER A 668 17.12 -37.77 10.98
N ALA A 669 16.64 -37.93 12.22
CA ALA A 669 16.23 -36.79 13.04
C ALA A 669 17.45 -35.94 13.46
N PRO A 670 17.40 -34.59 13.33
CA PRO A 670 18.48 -33.73 13.77
C PRO A 670 18.55 -33.66 15.30
N ASN A 671 19.75 -33.61 15.85
CA ASN A 671 19.96 -33.49 17.29
C ASN A 671 19.64 -32.08 17.78
N ASN A 672 18.87 -31.95 18.88
CA ASN A 672 18.61 -30.69 19.60
C ASN A 672 18.27 -29.51 18.70
N LEU A 673 17.19 -29.63 17.92
CA LEU A 673 16.66 -28.57 17.09
C LEU A 673 15.41 -27.94 17.73
N ASP A 674 15.55 -26.72 18.23
CA ASP A 674 14.38 -25.89 18.53
C ASP A 674 13.76 -25.41 17.21
N PHE A 675 12.46 -25.63 17.03
CA PHE A 675 11.77 -25.31 15.77
C PHE A 675 10.35 -24.83 15.99
N THR A 676 9.76 -24.33 14.89
CA THR A 676 8.34 -23.95 14.80
C THR A 676 7.68 -24.62 13.61
N ARG A 677 6.36 -24.78 13.66
CA ARG A 677 5.52 -25.13 12.52
C ARG A 677 4.96 -23.89 11.82
N LEU A 678 5.31 -22.70 12.29
CA LEU A 678 4.73 -21.44 11.84
C LEU A 678 3.20 -21.55 11.76
N ARG A 679 2.67 -21.33 10.54
CA ARG A 679 1.23 -21.38 10.25
C ARG A 679 0.79 -22.61 9.51
N MET A 680 1.66 -23.60 9.30
CA MET A 680 1.34 -24.77 8.47
C MET A 680 0.00 -25.46 8.85
N PHE A 681 -0.34 -25.47 10.14
CA PHE A 681 -1.57 -26.10 10.66
C PHE A 681 -2.62 -25.11 11.20
N LYS A 682 -2.35 -23.80 11.17
CA LYS A 682 -3.27 -22.78 11.70
C LYS A 682 -3.51 -21.70 10.65
N SER A 683 -4.76 -21.35 10.39
CA SER A 683 -5.06 -20.16 9.61
C SER A 683 -4.55 -18.91 10.33
N ALA A 684 -4.23 -17.84 9.60
CA ALA A 684 -4.12 -16.53 10.20
C ALA A 684 -5.41 -16.24 10.96
N ALA A 685 -5.34 -15.75 12.19
CA ALA A 685 -6.53 -15.41 12.95
C ALA A 685 -7.42 -14.53 12.08
N GLU A 686 -8.60 -15.01 11.84
CA GLU A 686 -9.66 -14.31 11.10
C GLU A 686 -10.05 -13.04 11.82
#